data_074ecb3f64fbb4336ba729d1c6e9ab72
#
_entry.id   074ecb3f64fbb4336ba729d1c6e9ab72
#
_cell.length_a   1.000
_cell.length_b   1.000
_cell.length_c   1.000
_cell.angle_alpha   90.00
_cell.angle_beta   90.00
_cell.angle_gamma   90.00
#
_symmetry.space_group_name_H-M   'P 1'
#
loop_
_entity.id
_entity.type
_entity.pdbx_description
1 polymer ?
#
loop_
_entity_poly.entity_id
_entity_poly.type
_entity_poly.pdbx_seq_one_letter_code
_entity_poly.pdbx_strand_id
1 'polypeptide(L)'
;MTAANQDGHGLWRGDTRVVSEFHLLVDGREPEAVDLKGSPGSLQFEVATGDLRITRERYVDEGLHERITITNGSSSAVHNTIAFDFGVDQAAMLAVRGIVRMSPASPGQAVEIRVYPGGPRRDQAVRVLEGVRVLEGDGQPIDLGPGESLSFLVDAPVEGSAKHSDFDAGLGRVRDSYRSWAADCATFETDNTLLNELLGQSRDDMRMLLDTYPTGIYPTGGMPWFAVPFGRDALFTSSFTLPMNPDVARGALRFLAQHQGRRVDPRTEEEPGKILHEVRDGEVVERGLWPHILYGTVDATPLFLSVLAETLDWTGDTALFDELWPAAEAALAWCGSYGDKDGDGYLEYGIGVEARNEGWKDSNDSLTNVDGTDVLRPAALCEVQGYLYRALLGMARKRPELASRAADLKDRFGRDFWMPRESFVAQALDGRKRRVEAITSNPGHCLWTRILPPARARAVAERLVSPELFSGWGIRTLSTRAINYDPRSYHNGSVWPHDSAIAAAGLRTSGFPAEAEMVARAILESGMAYSDRRLPELFSGADRVPGRLPEDYEASCRPQNWGAASAFQMIHTLLGLEADAMRGVLKIAPVETGLWRRIEVNGLQFGGHRLDFSVDSGRVKVGVVPHGVRVEIGT
;
A
#
# COMPACT_ATOMS: atom_id res chain seq x y z
N MET A 1 -13.01 22.29 -17.25
CA MET A 1 -12.20 21.97 -16.06
C MET A 1 -10.77 22.05 -16.53
N THR A 2 -10.00 22.97 -16.01
CA THR A 2 -8.60 23.10 -16.34
C THR A 2 -7.81 22.01 -15.60
N ALA A 3 -6.73 21.49 -16.18
CA ALA A 3 -5.89 20.41 -15.66
C ALA A 3 -5.39 20.63 -14.20
N ALA A 4 -5.44 21.84 -13.69
CA ALA A 4 -5.04 22.22 -12.34
C ALA A 4 -5.87 21.58 -11.20
N ASN A 5 -7.09 21.09 -11.44
CA ASN A 5 -7.95 20.50 -10.41
C ASN A 5 -7.84 18.97 -10.28
N GLN A 6 -7.02 18.31 -11.09
CA GLN A 6 -6.80 16.85 -11.04
C GLN A 6 -5.58 16.45 -10.20
N ASP A 7 -4.82 17.42 -9.67
CA ASP A 7 -3.69 17.17 -8.80
C ASP A 7 -4.17 16.71 -7.41
N GLY A 8 -3.67 15.58 -6.94
CA GLY A 8 -3.91 15.06 -5.59
C GLY A 8 -3.21 15.84 -4.48
N HIS A 9 -2.58 16.99 -4.81
CA HIS A 9 -1.92 17.86 -3.83
C HIS A 9 -2.91 18.50 -2.87
N GLY A 10 -2.46 18.80 -1.67
CA GLY A 10 -3.24 19.49 -0.66
C GLY A 10 -3.21 18.82 0.71
N LEU A 11 -3.89 19.42 1.67
CA LEU A 11 -4.19 18.82 2.96
C LEU A 11 -5.55 18.13 2.89
N TRP A 12 -5.56 16.84 3.17
CA TRP A 12 -6.75 16.00 3.11
C TRP A 12 -7.18 15.53 4.50
N ARG A 13 -8.50 15.43 4.70
CA ARG A 13 -9.12 14.76 5.85
C ARG A 13 -10.05 13.68 5.32
N GLY A 14 -9.67 12.40 5.50
CA GLY A 14 -10.38 11.32 4.82
C GLY A 14 -10.43 11.60 3.32
N ASP A 15 -11.63 11.54 2.74
CA ASP A 15 -11.85 11.79 1.32
C ASP A 15 -12.11 13.27 0.94
N THR A 16 -11.88 14.23 1.85
CA THR A 16 -12.13 15.67 1.60
C THR A 16 -10.84 16.47 1.63
N ARG A 17 -10.58 17.27 0.58
CA ARG A 17 -9.45 18.20 0.52
C ARG A 17 -9.79 19.48 1.29
N VAL A 18 -9.06 19.72 2.39
CA VAL A 18 -9.29 20.87 3.26
C VAL A 18 -8.53 22.10 2.77
N VAL A 19 -7.28 21.91 2.34
CA VAL A 19 -6.45 22.98 1.75
C VAL A 19 -5.93 22.49 0.41
N SER A 20 -6.20 23.20 -0.66
CA SER A 20 -5.78 22.86 -2.01
C SER A 20 -4.43 23.49 -2.39
N GLU A 21 -4.14 24.68 -1.85
CA GLU A 21 -2.92 25.44 -2.15
C GLU A 21 -2.39 26.10 -0.88
N PHE A 22 -1.07 26.17 -0.75
CA PHE A 22 -0.39 26.94 0.29
C PHE A 22 0.93 27.49 -0.25
N HIS A 23 0.96 28.80 -0.51
CA HIS A 23 2.12 29.51 -1.04
C HIS A 23 2.66 30.50 -0.02
N LEU A 24 3.98 30.58 0.09
CA LEU A 24 4.71 31.66 0.75
C LEU A 24 5.19 32.60 -0.35
N LEU A 25 4.89 33.88 -0.22
CA LEU A 25 5.31 34.91 -1.16
C LEU A 25 6.27 35.88 -0.48
N VAL A 26 7.38 36.19 -1.14
CA VAL A 26 8.32 37.25 -0.77
C VAL A 26 8.30 38.29 -1.89
N ASP A 27 7.91 39.51 -1.56
CA ASP A 27 7.69 40.61 -2.54
C ASP A 27 6.79 40.17 -3.71
N GLY A 28 5.73 39.40 -3.39
CA GLY A 28 4.74 38.90 -4.32
C GLY A 28 5.20 37.75 -5.22
N ARG A 29 6.35 37.12 -4.93
CA ARG A 29 6.90 35.99 -5.70
C ARG A 29 7.19 34.80 -4.79
N GLU A 30 7.01 33.59 -5.32
CA GLU A 30 7.45 32.38 -4.63
C GLU A 30 8.97 32.28 -4.61
N PRO A 31 9.57 31.94 -3.44
CA PRO A 31 11.00 31.62 -3.36
C PRO A 31 11.34 30.35 -4.14
N GLU A 32 12.55 30.29 -4.67
CA GLU A 32 13.05 29.11 -5.38
C GLU A 32 13.43 27.99 -4.38
N ALA A 33 13.06 26.74 -4.68
CA ALA A 33 13.46 25.59 -3.89
C ALA A 33 14.98 25.34 -4.02
N VAL A 34 15.66 25.14 -2.90
CA VAL A 34 17.09 24.86 -2.82
C VAL A 34 17.35 23.44 -2.40
N ASP A 35 16.66 22.97 -1.36
CA ASP A 35 16.84 21.61 -0.83
C ASP A 35 15.55 21.11 -0.17
N LEU A 36 15.40 19.78 -0.13
CA LEU A 36 14.29 19.10 0.55
C LEU A 36 14.85 17.97 1.40
N LYS A 37 14.63 18.05 2.71
CA LYS A 37 15.02 17.00 3.66
C LYS A 37 13.79 16.39 4.31
N GLY A 38 13.57 15.11 4.07
CA GLY A 38 12.61 14.30 4.81
C GLY A 38 13.22 13.79 6.11
N SER A 39 12.44 13.76 7.17
CA SER A 39 12.73 12.98 8.37
C SER A 39 11.44 12.27 8.80
N PRO A 40 11.51 11.15 9.55
CA PRO A 40 10.30 10.47 9.98
C PRO A 40 9.28 11.42 10.60
N GLY A 41 8.10 11.52 9.97
CA GLY A 41 6.99 12.36 10.40
C GLY A 41 7.12 13.86 10.15
N SER A 42 8.18 14.35 9.48
CA SER A 42 8.32 15.77 9.15
C SER A 42 9.07 16.00 7.83
N LEU A 43 8.82 17.17 7.23
CA LEU A 43 9.52 17.64 6.05
C LEU A 43 10.18 18.99 6.37
N GLN A 44 11.40 19.18 5.92
CA GLN A 44 12.10 20.46 5.96
C GLN A 44 12.44 20.88 4.52
N PHE A 45 11.99 22.07 4.15
CA PHE A 45 12.30 22.69 2.87
C PHE A 45 13.29 23.83 3.11
N GLU A 46 14.31 23.92 2.27
CA GLU A 46 15.14 25.11 2.16
C GLU A 46 14.80 25.81 0.84
N VAL A 47 14.37 27.06 0.92
CA VAL A 47 14.08 27.91 -0.23
C VAL A 47 14.86 29.22 -0.10
N ALA A 48 15.12 29.87 -1.20
CA ALA A 48 15.87 31.13 -1.21
C ALA A 48 15.25 32.14 -2.16
N THR A 49 15.38 33.43 -1.83
CA THR A 49 15.07 34.51 -2.74
C THR A 49 15.99 35.69 -2.42
N GLY A 50 16.80 36.12 -3.41
CA GLY A 50 17.83 37.14 -3.19
C GLY A 50 18.77 36.77 -2.03
N ASP A 51 18.84 37.65 -1.03
CA ASP A 51 19.68 37.45 0.18
C ASP A 51 18.99 36.71 1.31
N LEU A 52 17.70 36.34 1.17
CA LEU A 52 16.93 35.63 2.17
C LEU A 52 17.10 34.12 2.02
N ARG A 53 17.39 33.45 3.13
CA ARG A 53 17.30 32.01 3.30
C ARG A 53 16.06 31.69 4.13
N ILE A 54 15.25 30.77 3.65
CA ILE A 54 13.99 30.41 4.29
C ILE A 54 13.99 28.92 4.57
N THR A 55 13.83 28.56 5.84
CA THR A 55 13.63 27.17 6.25
C THR A 55 12.16 26.98 6.60
N ARG A 56 11.54 25.98 6.01
CA ARG A 56 10.15 25.58 6.28
C ARG A 56 10.17 24.18 6.88
N GLU A 57 9.76 24.05 8.15
CA GLU A 57 9.64 22.76 8.85
C GLU A 57 8.16 22.43 9.04
N ARG A 58 7.73 21.29 8.51
CA ARG A 58 6.32 20.90 8.45
C ARG A 58 6.10 19.51 9.04
N TYR A 59 5.00 19.36 9.78
CA TYR A 59 4.44 18.06 10.18
C TYR A 59 2.91 18.07 10.08
N VAL A 60 2.31 16.87 10.07
CA VAL A 60 0.86 16.66 10.07
C VAL A 60 0.51 15.73 11.23
N ASP A 61 -0.49 16.11 12.03
CA ASP A 61 -1.16 15.29 13.05
C ASP A 61 -2.68 15.50 12.99
N GLU A 62 -3.26 16.27 13.89
CA GLU A 62 -4.66 16.72 13.85
C GLU A 62 -4.88 17.92 12.89
N GLY A 63 -3.90 18.25 12.08
CA GLY A 63 -3.86 19.34 11.12
C GLY A 63 -2.48 19.50 10.51
N LEU A 64 -2.34 20.51 9.64
CA LEU A 64 -1.05 20.93 9.11
C LEU A 64 -0.42 21.95 10.05
N HIS A 65 0.82 21.69 10.45
CA HIS A 65 1.62 22.60 11.26
C HIS A 65 2.93 22.89 10.55
N GLU A 66 3.24 24.17 10.40
CA GLU A 66 4.47 24.59 9.74
C GLU A 66 5.16 25.72 10.49
N ARG A 67 6.47 25.61 10.69
CA ARG A 67 7.35 26.68 11.14
C ARG A 67 8.15 27.17 9.95
N ILE A 68 8.06 28.48 9.68
CA ILE A 68 8.76 29.15 8.60
C ILE A 68 9.76 30.11 9.25
N THR A 69 11.04 29.92 9.02
CA THR A 69 12.11 30.78 9.53
C THR A 69 12.81 31.49 8.36
N ILE A 70 12.77 32.81 8.34
CA ILE A 70 13.37 33.65 7.33
C ILE A 70 14.61 34.29 7.91
N THR A 71 15.76 34.11 7.28
CA THR A 71 17.06 34.61 7.74
C THR A 71 17.70 35.50 6.67
N ASN A 72 18.15 36.69 7.03
CA ASN A 72 18.97 37.51 6.16
C ASN A 72 20.41 36.96 6.12
N GLY A 73 20.78 36.38 4.97
CA GLY A 73 22.11 35.84 4.72
C GLY A 73 23.14 36.87 4.22
N SER A 74 22.74 38.12 4.05
CA SER A 74 23.62 39.17 3.52
C SER A 74 24.34 39.96 4.63
N SER A 75 25.27 40.84 4.23
CA SER A 75 26.00 41.73 5.15
C SER A 75 25.30 43.09 5.36
N SER A 76 24.12 43.31 4.77
CA SER A 76 23.34 44.54 4.87
C SER A 76 21.91 44.24 5.33
N ALA A 77 21.20 45.22 5.87
CA ALA A 77 19.80 45.10 6.20
C ALA A 77 18.97 44.89 4.91
N VAL A 78 17.95 44.04 5.00
CA VAL A 78 16.99 43.79 3.92
C VAL A 78 15.60 44.23 4.35
N HIS A 79 14.82 44.71 3.38
CA HIS A 79 13.45 45.15 3.54
C HIS A 79 12.61 44.43 2.51
N ASN A 80 11.75 43.52 2.96
CA ASN A 80 10.91 42.69 2.10
C ASN A 80 9.49 42.64 2.62
N THR A 81 8.59 42.16 1.80
CA THR A 81 7.19 41.90 2.19
C THR A 81 6.90 40.42 2.14
N ILE A 82 6.34 39.87 3.22
CA ILE A 82 5.95 38.47 3.32
C ILE A 82 4.44 38.36 3.26
N ALA A 83 3.94 37.49 2.39
CA ALA A 83 2.53 37.14 2.29
C ALA A 83 2.33 35.62 2.22
N PHE A 84 1.14 35.19 2.63
CA PHE A 84 0.71 33.80 2.54
C PHE A 84 -0.55 33.73 1.67
N ASP A 85 -0.55 32.82 0.71
CA ASP A 85 -1.71 32.55 -0.16
C ASP A 85 -2.19 31.11 0.08
N PHE A 86 -3.49 30.96 0.38
CA PHE A 86 -4.12 29.68 0.67
C PHE A 86 -5.31 29.46 -0.24
N GLY A 87 -5.38 28.28 -0.86
CA GLY A 87 -6.55 27.80 -1.56
C GLY A 87 -7.30 26.79 -0.70
N VAL A 88 -8.62 26.90 -0.69
CA VAL A 88 -9.54 25.97 -0.02
C VAL A 88 -10.65 25.61 -0.99
N ASP A 89 -10.88 24.32 -1.25
CA ASP A 89 -11.91 23.90 -2.20
C ASP A 89 -12.88 22.83 -1.67
N GLN A 90 -12.59 22.22 -0.54
CA GLN A 90 -13.37 21.13 0.06
C GLN A 90 -13.76 20.03 -0.93
N ALA A 91 -12.92 19.80 -1.93
CA ALA A 91 -13.20 18.86 -3.00
C ALA A 91 -13.11 17.41 -2.51
N ALA A 92 -14.08 16.60 -2.89
CA ALA A 92 -14.07 15.18 -2.59
C ALA A 92 -13.02 14.45 -3.43
N MET A 93 -12.28 13.48 -2.84
CA MET A 93 -11.21 12.70 -3.48
C MET A 93 -11.65 12.10 -4.81
N LEU A 94 -12.79 11.41 -4.82
CA LEU A 94 -13.30 10.76 -6.03
C LEU A 94 -13.71 11.77 -7.12
N ALA A 95 -14.07 12.99 -6.74
CA ALA A 95 -14.37 14.07 -7.69
C ALA A 95 -13.07 14.66 -8.29
N VAL A 96 -12.03 14.87 -7.47
CA VAL A 96 -10.71 15.32 -7.93
C VAL A 96 -10.10 14.30 -8.89
N ARG A 97 -10.24 13.02 -8.58
CA ARG A 97 -9.77 11.91 -9.44
C ARG A 97 -10.62 11.74 -10.71
N GLY A 98 -11.79 12.39 -10.79
CA GLY A 98 -12.69 12.31 -11.96
C GLY A 98 -13.58 11.05 -11.99
N ILE A 99 -13.67 10.29 -10.91
CA ILE A 99 -14.50 9.09 -10.80
C ILE A 99 -15.97 9.49 -10.63
N VAL A 100 -16.25 10.47 -9.75
CA VAL A 100 -17.59 10.98 -9.49
C VAL A 100 -17.73 12.41 -10.03
N ARG A 101 -18.82 12.70 -10.72
CA ARG A 101 -19.16 14.08 -11.11
C ARG A 101 -19.96 14.74 -10.01
N MET A 102 -19.37 15.74 -9.37
CA MET A 102 -20.05 16.55 -8.37
C MET A 102 -20.20 17.99 -8.90
N SER A 103 -21.36 18.59 -8.67
CA SER A 103 -21.48 20.05 -8.71
C SER A 103 -20.71 20.62 -7.52
N PRO A 104 -20.08 21.81 -7.65
CA PRO A 104 -19.44 22.46 -6.52
C PRO A 104 -20.38 22.44 -5.30
N ALA A 105 -19.85 22.15 -4.13
CA ALA A 105 -20.59 22.25 -2.88
C ALA A 105 -21.20 23.65 -2.75
N SER A 106 -22.32 23.77 -2.05
CA SER A 106 -22.73 25.08 -1.52
C SER A 106 -21.56 25.63 -0.72
N PRO A 107 -21.35 26.98 -0.64
CA PRO A 107 -20.22 27.56 0.09
C PRO A 107 -20.08 26.87 1.45
N GLY A 108 -19.03 26.08 1.60
CA GLY A 108 -18.86 25.17 2.72
C GLY A 108 -18.42 25.88 4.00
N GLN A 109 -18.12 25.11 5.02
CA GLN A 109 -17.57 25.62 6.27
C GLN A 109 -16.24 26.31 6.01
N ALA A 110 -16.03 27.47 6.66
CA ALA A 110 -14.76 28.18 6.60
C ALA A 110 -13.65 27.30 7.21
N VAL A 111 -12.55 27.14 6.49
CA VAL A 111 -11.32 26.57 7.06
C VAL A 111 -10.60 27.67 7.82
N GLU A 112 -10.35 27.45 9.10
CA GLU A 112 -9.59 28.38 9.91
C GLU A 112 -8.09 28.07 9.76
N ILE A 113 -7.36 28.97 9.09
CA ILE A 113 -5.90 28.90 9.00
C ILE A 113 -5.35 30.03 9.88
N ARG A 114 -4.42 29.69 10.75
CA ARG A 114 -3.82 30.62 11.71
C ARG A 114 -2.37 30.84 11.36
N VAL A 115 -1.99 32.09 11.18
CA VAL A 115 -0.59 32.49 10.98
C VAL A 115 -0.15 33.32 12.19
N TYR A 116 0.89 32.89 12.86
CA TYR A 116 1.43 33.55 14.06
C TYR A 116 2.83 34.05 13.78
N PRO A 117 3.10 35.37 13.92
CA PRO A 117 4.47 35.86 13.99
C PRO A 117 5.21 35.21 15.17
N GLY A 118 6.44 34.82 15.00
CA GLY A 118 7.27 34.17 16.05
C GLY A 118 7.70 35.07 17.18
N GLY A 119 6.77 35.85 17.75
CA GLY A 119 6.92 36.74 18.89
C GLY A 119 5.71 36.70 19.81
N PRO A 120 5.69 37.42 20.94
CA PRO A 120 4.68 37.31 21.98
C PRO A 120 3.27 37.84 21.65
N ARG A 121 3.03 38.30 20.43
CA ARG A 121 1.68 38.69 19.95
C ARG A 121 1.06 37.56 19.12
N ARG A 122 0.12 36.84 19.71
CA ARG A 122 -0.46 35.57 19.20
C ARG A 122 -1.88 35.71 18.63
N ASP A 123 -2.36 36.87 18.23
CA ASP A 123 -3.80 37.13 18.12
C ASP A 123 -4.34 37.40 16.69
N GLN A 124 -3.64 37.02 15.63
CA GLN A 124 -4.18 37.17 14.27
C GLN A 124 -4.49 35.80 13.68
N ALA A 125 -5.76 35.40 13.72
CA ALA A 125 -6.27 34.24 12.99
C ALA A 125 -6.91 34.71 11.69
N VAL A 126 -6.51 34.12 10.57
CA VAL A 126 -7.13 34.34 9.27
C VAL A 126 -8.16 33.24 9.02
N ARG A 127 -9.38 33.60 8.63
CA ARG A 127 -10.40 32.64 8.20
C ARG A 127 -10.44 32.62 6.69
N VAL A 128 -10.22 31.46 6.09
CA VAL A 128 -10.29 31.24 4.66
C VAL A 128 -11.62 30.60 4.31
N LEU A 129 -12.37 31.23 3.41
CA LEU A 129 -13.63 30.70 2.84
C LEU A 129 -13.35 30.07 1.48
N GLU A 130 -14.14 29.06 1.12
CA GLU A 130 -14.07 28.40 -0.18
C GLU A 130 -14.05 29.40 -1.35
N GLY A 131 -13.10 29.25 -2.27
CA GLY A 131 -12.95 30.09 -3.47
C GLY A 131 -12.38 31.48 -3.21
N VAL A 132 -11.97 31.82 -1.99
CA VAL A 132 -11.36 33.10 -1.65
C VAL A 132 -9.87 32.91 -1.46
N ARG A 133 -9.05 33.56 -2.30
CA ARG A 133 -7.64 33.80 -2.01
C ARG A 133 -7.56 34.82 -0.90
N VAL A 134 -6.93 34.45 0.21
CA VAL A 134 -6.65 35.38 1.27
C VAL A 134 -5.19 35.83 1.11
N LEU A 135 -5.04 36.93 0.43
CA LEU A 135 -3.89 37.80 0.67
C LEU A 135 -4.28 38.67 1.87
N GLU A 136 -3.64 38.52 3.01
CA GLU A 136 -3.74 39.53 4.06
C GLU A 136 -3.03 40.79 3.58
N GLY A 137 -3.78 41.69 2.93
CA GLY A 137 -3.31 42.97 2.45
C GLY A 137 -2.13 42.89 1.44
N ASP A 138 -1.35 43.98 1.38
CA ASP A 138 -0.13 44.06 0.54
C ASP A 138 1.06 43.24 1.12
N GLY A 139 0.80 42.31 2.04
CA GLY A 139 1.79 41.54 2.77
C GLY A 139 2.31 42.25 4.03
N GLN A 140 2.98 41.49 4.91
CA GLN A 140 3.59 42.01 6.12
C GLN A 140 5.04 42.46 5.82
N PRO A 141 5.38 43.76 6.00
CA PRO A 141 6.75 44.21 5.84
C PRO A 141 7.64 43.61 6.93
N ILE A 142 8.82 43.15 6.53
CA ILE A 142 9.86 42.67 7.43
C ILE A 142 11.15 43.44 7.19
N ASP A 143 11.82 43.80 8.28
CA ASP A 143 13.11 44.44 8.31
C ASP A 143 14.08 43.55 9.07
N LEU A 144 15.10 43.02 8.39
CA LEU A 144 16.07 42.13 9.00
C LEU A 144 17.47 42.66 8.80
N GLY A 145 18.18 42.90 9.90
CA GLY A 145 19.61 43.17 9.93
C GLY A 145 20.43 41.95 9.48
N PRO A 146 21.74 42.10 9.23
CA PRO A 146 22.62 41.02 8.83
C PRO A 146 22.57 39.84 9.83
N GLY A 147 22.26 38.64 9.37
CA GLY A 147 22.16 37.44 10.20
C GLY A 147 20.92 37.38 11.10
N GLU A 148 20.04 38.38 11.09
CA GLU A 148 18.77 38.31 11.81
C GLU A 148 17.78 37.36 11.20
N SER A 149 16.93 36.78 12.04
CA SER A 149 15.90 35.80 11.64
C SER A 149 14.54 36.18 12.22
N LEU A 150 13.49 35.93 11.44
CA LEU A 150 12.10 36.02 11.86
C LEU A 150 11.42 34.67 11.60
N SER A 151 10.59 34.23 12.53
CA SER A 151 9.84 32.99 12.37
C SER A 151 8.33 33.25 12.38
N PHE A 152 7.62 32.43 11.60
CA PHE A 152 6.16 32.32 11.57
C PHE A 152 5.75 30.89 11.89
N LEU A 153 4.62 30.74 12.58
CA LEU A 153 3.94 29.44 12.72
C LEU A 153 2.64 29.49 11.93
N VAL A 154 2.39 28.45 11.13
CA VAL A 154 1.15 28.28 10.37
C VAL A 154 0.46 27.01 10.88
N ASP A 155 -0.78 27.15 11.33
CA ASP A 155 -1.64 26.05 11.75
C ASP A 155 -2.89 26.02 10.87
N ALA A 156 -3.14 24.89 10.21
CA ALA A 156 -4.40 24.60 9.53
C ALA A 156 -5.04 23.38 10.21
N PRO A 157 -5.81 23.58 11.31
CA PRO A 157 -6.43 22.49 12.04
C PRO A 157 -7.54 21.87 11.22
N VAL A 158 -7.68 20.54 11.32
CA VAL A 158 -8.82 19.81 10.79
C VAL A 158 -9.82 19.62 11.92
N GLU A 159 -10.98 20.29 11.85
CA GLU A 159 -12.08 20.35 12.83
C GLU A 159 -11.83 19.99 14.30
N GLY A 160 -12.23 20.91 15.20
CA GLY A 160 -12.38 20.65 16.65
C GLY A 160 -11.11 20.74 17.48
N SER A 161 -9.93 20.72 16.90
CA SER A 161 -8.66 20.91 17.61
C SER A 161 -8.37 22.41 17.83
N ALA A 162 -9.19 23.02 18.67
CA ALA A 162 -9.15 24.48 18.93
C ALA A 162 -8.01 24.92 19.84
N LYS A 163 -7.04 24.08 20.14
CA LYS A 163 -5.92 24.47 21.02
C LYS A 163 -4.64 24.53 20.20
N HIS A 164 -4.13 25.76 20.08
CA HIS A 164 -2.76 26.05 19.67
C HIS A 164 -1.80 25.05 20.36
N SER A 165 -1.31 24.07 19.62
CA SER A 165 -0.30 23.15 20.12
C SER A 165 1.06 23.85 20.05
N ASP A 166 1.87 23.69 21.10
CA ASP A 166 3.29 24.01 21.01
C ASP A 166 3.88 23.21 19.84
N PHE A 167 4.42 23.92 18.83
CA PHE A 167 4.95 23.32 17.62
C PHE A 167 5.98 22.23 17.93
N ASP A 168 6.90 22.51 18.86
CA ASP A 168 7.97 21.56 19.21
C ASP A 168 7.41 20.34 19.96
N ALA A 169 6.41 20.53 20.81
CA ALA A 169 5.73 19.42 21.46
C ALA A 169 4.93 18.57 20.47
N GLY A 170 4.25 19.18 19.49
CA GLY A 170 3.53 18.49 18.43
C GLY A 170 4.47 17.66 17.54
N LEU A 171 5.52 18.30 17.05
CA LEU A 171 6.57 17.63 16.28
C LEU A 171 7.22 16.49 17.07
N GLY A 172 7.42 16.70 18.39
CA GLY A 172 7.92 15.68 19.31
C GLY A 172 7.02 14.45 19.33
N ARG A 173 5.70 14.64 19.51
CA ARG A 173 4.72 13.52 19.49
C ARG A 173 4.75 12.74 18.19
N VAL A 174 4.78 13.43 17.04
CA VAL A 174 4.86 12.77 15.75
C VAL A 174 6.14 11.95 15.64
N ARG A 175 7.30 12.52 15.96
CA ARG A 175 8.59 11.81 15.94
C ARG A 175 8.63 10.63 16.91
N ASP A 176 8.03 10.75 18.08
CA ASP A 176 7.92 9.65 19.06
C ASP A 176 7.05 8.51 18.53
N SER A 177 5.99 8.81 17.82
CA SER A 177 5.14 7.82 17.18
C SER A 177 5.90 6.97 16.13
N TYR A 178 6.77 7.60 15.32
CA TYR A 178 7.64 6.88 14.38
C TYR A 178 8.72 6.06 15.08
N ARG A 179 9.30 6.60 16.19
CA ARG A 179 10.29 5.85 17.00
C ARG A 179 9.65 4.64 17.67
N SER A 180 8.45 4.77 18.23
CA SER A 180 7.72 3.65 18.81
C SER A 180 7.44 2.57 17.76
N TRP A 181 6.91 2.97 16.61
CA TRP A 181 6.69 2.05 15.49
C TRP A 181 7.98 1.32 15.07
N ALA A 182 9.09 2.05 14.91
CA ALA A 182 10.38 1.45 14.55
C ALA A 182 10.90 0.46 15.62
N ALA A 183 10.67 0.74 16.92
CA ALA A 183 11.06 -0.14 18.01
C ALA A 183 10.21 -1.42 18.08
N ASP A 184 8.95 -1.35 17.65
CA ASP A 184 8.04 -2.48 17.60
C ASP A 184 8.32 -3.40 16.39
N CYS A 185 8.96 -2.90 15.34
CA CYS A 185 9.31 -3.64 14.14
C CYS A 185 10.64 -4.42 14.27
N ALA A 186 10.74 -5.54 13.56
CA ALA A 186 12.04 -6.14 13.28
C ALA A 186 12.85 -5.25 12.35
N THR A 187 14.18 -5.30 12.48
CA THR A 187 15.11 -4.56 11.62
C THR A 187 15.90 -5.51 10.71
N PHE A 188 16.16 -5.04 9.49
CA PHE A 188 16.90 -5.74 8.46
C PHE A 188 18.02 -4.81 7.99
N GLU A 189 19.26 -5.06 8.39
CA GLU A 189 20.41 -4.20 8.10
C GLU A 189 21.42 -4.95 7.25
N THR A 190 21.80 -4.37 6.12
CA THR A 190 22.71 -4.97 5.15
C THR A 190 24.00 -4.15 5.02
N ASP A 191 25.00 -4.70 4.32
CA ASP A 191 26.19 -3.96 3.91
C ASP A 191 25.95 -3.08 2.65
N ASN A 192 24.69 -2.94 2.19
CA ASN A 192 24.28 -2.05 1.11
C ASN A 192 23.48 -0.85 1.65
N THR A 193 24.11 0.32 1.69
CA THR A 193 23.52 1.55 2.24
C THR A 193 22.21 1.95 1.53
N LEU A 194 22.14 1.85 0.19
CA LEU A 194 20.94 2.23 -0.55
C LEU A 194 19.74 1.30 -0.23
N LEU A 195 20.02 0.02 -0.01
CA LEU A 195 18.99 -0.92 0.41
C LEU A 195 18.51 -0.62 1.84
N ASN A 196 19.41 -0.26 2.75
CA ASN A 196 19.04 0.13 4.11
C ASN A 196 18.20 1.42 4.11
N GLU A 197 18.52 2.39 3.24
CA GLU A 197 17.71 3.60 3.03
C GLU A 197 16.30 3.24 2.53
N LEU A 198 16.18 2.36 1.54
CA LEU A 198 14.89 1.88 1.02
C LEU A 198 14.06 1.18 2.12
N LEU A 199 14.67 0.28 2.89
CA LEU A 199 13.97 -0.44 3.97
C LEU A 199 13.54 0.50 5.09
N GLY A 200 14.39 1.48 5.45
CA GLY A 200 14.06 2.52 6.40
C GLY A 200 12.88 3.38 5.92
N GLN A 201 12.93 3.84 4.68
CA GLN A 201 11.85 4.62 4.07
C GLN A 201 10.54 3.82 3.96
N SER A 202 10.62 2.55 3.53
CA SER A 202 9.45 1.66 3.44
C SER A 202 8.78 1.45 4.81
N ARG A 203 9.56 1.27 5.89
CA ARG A 203 9.03 1.18 7.26
C ARG A 203 8.33 2.47 7.67
N ASP A 204 8.91 3.62 7.36
CA ASP A 204 8.37 4.93 7.72
C ASP A 204 7.13 5.27 6.87
N ASP A 205 7.10 4.88 5.58
CA ASP A 205 5.93 4.99 4.71
C ASP A 205 4.76 4.14 5.23
N MET A 206 5.04 2.92 5.69
CA MET A 206 4.01 2.12 6.36
C MET A 206 3.46 2.82 7.60
N ARG A 207 4.33 3.39 8.48
CA ARG A 207 3.85 4.15 9.65
C ARG A 207 2.94 5.31 9.25
N MET A 208 3.27 6.02 8.17
CA MET A 208 2.46 7.12 7.64
C MET A 208 1.04 6.68 7.25
N LEU A 209 0.90 5.44 6.75
CA LEU A 209 -0.36 4.87 6.26
C LEU A 209 -1.04 3.93 7.28
N LEU A 210 -0.64 3.96 8.54
CA LEU A 210 -1.31 3.22 9.62
C LEU A 210 -2.25 4.12 10.39
N ASP A 211 -3.54 3.81 10.33
CA ASP A 211 -4.57 4.38 11.19
C ASP A 211 -4.77 3.54 12.45
N THR A 212 -5.32 4.16 13.49
CA THR A 212 -5.64 3.49 14.75
C THR A 212 -7.16 3.42 14.94
N TYR A 213 -7.67 2.20 15.04
CA TYR A 213 -9.08 1.89 15.32
C TYR A 213 -9.20 1.18 16.67
N PRO A 214 -10.41 1.08 17.25
CA PRO A 214 -10.63 0.25 18.47
C PRO A 214 -10.18 -1.21 18.31
N THR A 215 -10.10 -1.70 17.09
CA THR A 215 -9.64 -3.06 16.71
C THR A 215 -8.11 -3.21 16.68
N GLY A 216 -7.37 -2.10 16.74
CA GLY A 216 -5.92 -2.02 16.61
C GLY A 216 -5.48 -1.13 15.45
N ILE A 217 -4.20 -1.24 15.06
CA ILE A 217 -3.66 -0.52 13.89
C ILE A 217 -4.17 -1.15 12.60
N TYR A 218 -4.46 -0.29 11.61
CA TYR A 218 -4.98 -0.72 10.30
C TYR A 218 -4.19 -0.06 9.17
N PRO A 219 -3.66 -0.82 8.20
CA PRO A 219 -2.99 -0.25 7.04
C PRO A 219 -4.04 0.24 6.02
N THR A 220 -4.04 1.53 5.75
CA THR A 220 -4.81 2.13 4.65
C THR A 220 -4.11 1.87 3.31
N GLY A 221 -4.74 2.16 2.18
CA GLY A 221 -4.16 1.94 0.87
C GLY A 221 -2.97 2.86 0.60
N GLY A 222 -3.15 3.95 -0.12
CA GLY A 222 -2.04 4.83 -0.49
C GLY A 222 -2.44 6.27 -0.76
N MET A 223 -1.47 7.17 -0.63
CA MET A 223 -1.68 8.59 -0.89
C MET A 223 -1.34 8.96 -2.34
N PRO A 224 -2.12 9.85 -2.95
CA PRO A 224 -3.26 10.58 -2.34
C PRO A 224 -4.61 9.83 -2.45
N TRP A 225 -4.77 8.87 -3.36
CA TRP A 225 -6.09 8.41 -3.85
C TRP A 225 -6.79 7.38 -2.95
N PHE A 226 -6.02 6.62 -2.17
CA PHE A 226 -6.47 5.43 -1.46
C PHE A 226 -6.12 5.46 0.03
N ALA A 227 -5.98 6.65 0.62
CA ALA A 227 -5.67 6.82 2.05
C ALA A 227 -6.87 6.49 2.96
N VAL A 228 -7.56 5.39 2.68
CA VAL A 228 -8.72 4.87 3.40
C VAL A 228 -8.58 3.36 3.61
N PRO A 229 -9.37 2.73 4.49
CA PRO A 229 -9.34 1.29 4.68
C PRO A 229 -9.77 0.52 3.42
N PHE A 230 -8.90 -0.36 2.93
CA PHE A 230 -9.18 -1.34 1.88
C PHE A 230 -9.00 -2.76 2.41
N GLY A 231 -9.88 -3.68 2.03
CA GLY A 231 -9.81 -5.08 2.48
C GLY A 231 -8.60 -5.82 1.94
N ARG A 232 -8.45 -5.88 0.63
CA ARG A 232 -7.36 -6.58 -0.07
C ARG A 232 -5.98 -6.02 0.28
N ASP A 233 -5.82 -4.69 0.21
CA ASP A 233 -4.55 -4.00 0.48
C ASP A 233 -4.05 -4.27 1.89
N ALA A 234 -4.96 -4.17 2.88
CA ALA A 234 -4.64 -4.45 4.27
C ALA A 234 -4.24 -5.92 4.50
N LEU A 235 -4.88 -6.86 3.80
CA LEU A 235 -4.57 -8.29 3.92
C LEU A 235 -3.21 -8.63 3.33
N PHE A 236 -2.85 -8.11 2.15
CA PHE A 236 -1.50 -8.31 1.59
C PHE A 236 -0.44 -7.61 2.42
N THR A 237 -0.67 -6.36 2.83
CA THR A 237 0.24 -5.64 3.73
C THR A 237 0.46 -6.45 5.02
N SER A 238 -0.60 -6.99 5.62
CA SER A 238 -0.52 -7.84 6.81
C SER A 238 0.33 -9.08 6.59
N SER A 239 0.09 -9.82 5.50
CA SER A 239 0.87 -11.01 5.15
C SER A 239 2.37 -10.68 4.99
N PHE A 240 2.69 -9.60 4.28
CA PHE A 240 4.07 -9.18 4.00
C PHE A 240 4.84 -8.75 5.25
N THR A 241 4.15 -8.32 6.28
CA THR A 241 4.75 -7.73 7.49
C THR A 241 4.69 -8.63 8.72
N LEU A 242 4.12 -9.82 8.63
CA LEU A 242 4.04 -10.76 9.76
C LEU A 242 5.38 -10.99 10.48
N PRO A 243 6.51 -11.21 9.79
CA PRO A 243 7.80 -11.38 10.47
C PRO A 243 8.33 -10.09 11.09
N MET A 244 7.89 -8.94 10.59
CA MET A 244 8.34 -7.62 11.04
C MET A 244 7.52 -7.13 12.24
N ASN A 245 6.19 -7.09 12.09
CA ASN A 245 5.25 -6.66 13.13
C ASN A 245 3.85 -7.28 12.90
N PRO A 246 3.48 -8.36 13.61
CA PRO A 246 2.20 -9.04 13.43
C PRO A 246 0.99 -8.25 13.94
N ASP A 247 1.17 -7.13 14.64
CA ASP A 247 0.04 -6.32 15.12
C ASP A 247 -0.71 -5.64 13.98
N VAL A 248 -0.05 -5.42 12.84
CA VAL A 248 -0.70 -4.99 11.59
C VAL A 248 -1.76 -6.01 11.18
N ALA A 249 -1.42 -7.30 11.16
CA ALA A 249 -2.35 -8.37 10.83
C ALA A 249 -3.46 -8.51 11.88
N ARG A 250 -3.13 -8.43 13.18
CA ARG A 250 -4.12 -8.52 14.26
C ARG A 250 -5.19 -7.43 14.16
N GLY A 251 -4.76 -6.18 13.95
CA GLY A 251 -5.67 -5.03 13.81
C GLY A 251 -6.52 -5.13 12.54
N ALA A 252 -5.89 -5.43 11.40
CA ALA A 252 -6.58 -5.57 10.12
C ALA A 252 -7.64 -6.69 10.14
N LEU A 253 -7.29 -7.88 10.63
CA LEU A 253 -8.21 -9.00 10.71
C LEU A 253 -9.42 -8.71 11.62
N ARG A 254 -9.22 -8.07 12.77
CA ARG A 254 -10.32 -7.66 13.66
C ARG A 254 -11.22 -6.60 13.02
N PHE A 255 -10.62 -5.60 12.37
CA PHE A 255 -11.38 -4.57 11.66
C PHE A 255 -12.26 -5.17 10.58
N LEU A 256 -11.69 -6.03 9.74
CA LEU A 256 -12.42 -6.68 8.65
C LEU A 256 -13.52 -7.61 9.16
N ALA A 257 -13.29 -8.35 10.24
CA ALA A 257 -14.31 -9.18 10.88
C ALA A 257 -15.45 -8.34 11.48
N GLN A 258 -15.14 -7.18 12.08
CA GLN A 258 -16.14 -6.25 12.61
C GLN A 258 -17.07 -5.70 11.53
N HIS A 259 -16.51 -5.42 10.33
CA HIS A 259 -17.22 -4.82 9.19
C HIS A 259 -17.66 -5.88 8.15
N GLN A 260 -17.59 -7.16 8.48
CA GLN A 260 -18.04 -8.24 7.60
C GLN A 260 -19.52 -8.12 7.27
N GLY A 261 -19.89 -8.36 6.00
CA GLY A 261 -21.26 -8.29 5.50
C GLY A 261 -22.22 -9.20 6.25
N ARG A 262 -23.45 -8.73 6.50
CA ARG A 262 -24.47 -9.42 7.30
C ARG A 262 -25.80 -9.56 6.59
N ARG A 263 -26.03 -8.83 5.52
CA ARG A 263 -27.27 -8.80 4.75
C ARG A 263 -26.97 -8.78 3.26
N VAL A 264 -27.99 -8.97 2.45
CA VAL A 264 -27.91 -8.77 1.01
C VAL A 264 -28.34 -7.33 0.69
N ASP A 265 -27.42 -6.50 0.23
CA ASP A 265 -27.71 -5.16 -0.28
C ASP A 265 -27.00 -4.94 -1.63
N PRO A 266 -27.74 -4.97 -2.75
CA PRO A 266 -27.14 -4.82 -4.09
C PRO A 266 -26.48 -3.45 -4.34
N ARG A 267 -26.80 -2.41 -3.55
CA ARG A 267 -26.23 -1.07 -3.74
C ARG A 267 -24.80 -0.96 -3.21
N THR A 268 -24.48 -1.76 -2.20
CA THR A 268 -23.16 -1.83 -1.59
C THR A 268 -22.44 -3.11 -1.93
N GLU A 269 -23.11 -4.02 -2.67
CA GLU A 269 -22.68 -5.39 -2.94
C GLU A 269 -22.41 -6.21 -1.67
N GLU A 270 -23.07 -5.84 -0.56
CA GLU A 270 -23.01 -6.55 0.71
C GLU A 270 -23.73 -7.89 0.58
N GLU A 271 -23.05 -8.95 1.01
CA GLU A 271 -23.58 -10.31 1.14
C GLU A 271 -23.16 -10.89 2.48
N PRO A 272 -23.99 -11.73 3.16
CA PRO A 272 -23.61 -12.32 4.44
C PRO A 272 -22.27 -13.08 4.36
N GLY A 273 -21.31 -12.69 5.18
CA GLY A 273 -19.98 -13.28 5.25
C GLY A 273 -18.93 -12.69 4.31
N LYS A 274 -19.31 -11.81 3.39
CA LYS A 274 -18.38 -11.12 2.47
C LYS A 274 -17.51 -10.13 3.23
N ILE A 275 -16.23 -10.07 2.92
CA ILE A 275 -15.30 -9.05 3.42
C ILE A 275 -15.38 -7.82 2.52
N LEU A 276 -15.27 -6.64 3.11
CA LEU A 276 -15.39 -5.36 2.42
C LEU A 276 -14.28 -5.13 1.39
N HIS A 277 -14.58 -4.29 0.41
CA HIS A 277 -13.60 -3.72 -0.52
C HIS A 277 -12.94 -2.48 0.07
N GLU A 278 -13.75 -1.46 0.41
CA GLU A 278 -13.26 -0.19 0.97
C GLU A 278 -14.28 0.46 1.91
N VAL A 279 -13.78 1.36 2.75
CA VAL A 279 -14.58 2.23 3.61
C VAL A 279 -14.25 3.67 3.26
N ARG A 280 -15.25 4.48 2.91
CA ARG A 280 -15.09 5.90 2.61
C ARG A 280 -16.01 6.75 3.44
N ASP A 281 -15.62 8.00 3.64
CA ASP A 281 -16.35 9.02 4.37
C ASP A 281 -16.43 10.32 3.54
N GLY A 282 -17.01 11.38 4.13
CA GLY A 282 -17.04 12.71 3.56
C GLY A 282 -18.22 12.95 2.61
N GLU A 283 -18.17 14.05 1.88
CA GLU A 283 -19.29 14.60 1.13
C GLU A 283 -19.88 13.64 0.08
N VAL A 284 -19.03 12.82 -0.55
CA VAL A 284 -19.49 11.84 -1.56
C VAL A 284 -20.44 10.83 -0.94
N VAL A 285 -20.12 10.36 0.28
CA VAL A 285 -20.95 9.43 1.04
C VAL A 285 -22.20 10.13 1.58
N GLU A 286 -22.05 11.31 2.17
CA GLU A 286 -23.15 12.11 2.72
C GLU A 286 -24.22 12.45 1.66
N ARG A 287 -23.79 12.69 0.42
CA ARG A 287 -24.68 12.91 -0.72
C ARG A 287 -25.24 11.62 -1.33
N GLY A 288 -24.87 10.45 -0.85
CA GLY A 288 -25.29 9.15 -1.39
C GLY A 288 -24.77 8.86 -2.80
N LEU A 289 -23.68 9.50 -3.22
CA LEU A 289 -23.02 9.28 -4.51
C LEU A 289 -22.04 8.11 -4.47
N TRP A 290 -21.62 7.70 -3.27
CA TRP A 290 -20.77 6.53 -3.01
C TRP A 290 -21.22 5.87 -1.70
N PRO A 291 -21.15 4.54 -1.57
CA PRO A 291 -21.48 3.88 -0.31
C PRO A 291 -20.39 4.14 0.75
N HIS A 292 -20.80 4.22 2.03
CA HIS A 292 -19.84 4.30 3.14
C HIS A 292 -18.96 3.04 3.20
N ILE A 293 -19.56 1.85 3.04
CA ILE A 293 -18.85 0.58 2.92
C ILE A 293 -19.24 -0.06 1.59
N LEU A 294 -18.26 -0.33 0.75
CA LEU A 294 -18.42 -1.07 -0.50
C LEU A 294 -17.88 -2.50 -0.33
N TYR A 295 -18.61 -3.49 -0.82
CA TYR A 295 -18.21 -4.90 -0.80
C TYR A 295 -17.88 -5.46 -2.20
N GLY A 296 -17.69 -4.60 -3.17
CA GLY A 296 -17.38 -4.94 -4.58
C GLY A 296 -16.00 -5.58 -4.75
N THR A 297 -15.80 -6.74 -4.15
CA THR A 297 -14.55 -7.50 -4.24
C THR A 297 -14.82 -9.00 -4.08
N VAL A 298 -14.17 -9.84 -4.91
CA VAL A 298 -14.28 -11.30 -4.86
C VAL A 298 -13.12 -11.95 -4.11
N ASP A 299 -12.02 -11.24 -3.97
CA ASP A 299 -10.74 -11.78 -3.46
C ASP A 299 -10.50 -11.52 -1.95
N ALA A 300 -11.03 -10.44 -1.38
CA ALA A 300 -10.79 -10.11 0.02
C ALA A 300 -11.30 -11.18 1.00
N THR A 301 -12.40 -11.86 0.68
CA THR A 301 -12.98 -12.89 1.55
C THR A 301 -12.10 -14.14 1.68
N PRO A 302 -11.65 -14.80 0.59
CA PRO A 302 -10.70 -15.90 0.71
C PRO A 302 -9.31 -15.46 1.20
N LEU A 303 -8.87 -14.21 0.92
CA LEU A 303 -7.64 -13.65 1.48
C LEU A 303 -7.72 -13.48 2.99
N PHE A 304 -8.84 -13.00 3.54
CA PHE A 304 -9.05 -12.91 4.99
C PHE A 304 -8.79 -14.25 5.68
N LEU A 305 -9.37 -15.33 5.18
CA LEU A 305 -9.15 -16.69 5.69
C LEU A 305 -7.69 -17.12 5.58
N SER A 306 -7.05 -16.83 4.44
CA SER A 306 -5.64 -17.17 4.19
C SER A 306 -4.71 -16.45 5.15
N VAL A 307 -4.90 -15.13 5.35
CA VAL A 307 -4.06 -14.31 6.22
C VAL A 307 -4.30 -14.65 7.70
N LEU A 308 -5.54 -15.01 8.09
CA LEU A 308 -5.81 -15.49 9.45
C LEU A 308 -5.02 -16.76 9.74
N ALA A 309 -4.99 -17.73 8.81
CA ALA A 309 -4.20 -18.95 8.97
C ALA A 309 -2.68 -18.66 8.99
N GLU A 310 -2.20 -17.77 8.15
CA GLU A 310 -0.81 -17.38 8.09
C GLU A 310 -0.37 -16.63 9.36
N THR A 311 -1.25 -15.78 9.91
CA THR A 311 -1.02 -15.13 11.21
C THR A 311 -0.84 -16.15 12.32
N LEU A 312 -1.64 -17.22 12.34
CA LEU A 312 -1.46 -18.32 13.28
C LEU A 312 -0.11 -19.04 13.07
N ASP A 313 0.31 -19.26 11.80
CA ASP A 313 1.60 -19.89 11.49
C ASP A 313 2.79 -19.07 11.97
N TRP A 314 2.72 -17.75 11.91
CA TRP A 314 3.78 -16.87 12.37
C TRP A 314 3.78 -16.65 13.88
N THR A 315 2.61 -16.52 14.49
CA THR A 315 2.48 -16.04 15.88
C THR A 315 2.19 -17.15 16.88
N GLY A 316 1.56 -18.24 16.46
CA GLY A 316 1.00 -19.23 17.37
C GLY A 316 -0.20 -18.73 18.17
N ASP A 317 -0.80 -17.59 17.80
CA ASP A 317 -1.87 -16.91 18.51
C ASP A 317 -3.22 -17.62 18.30
N THR A 318 -3.43 -18.72 19.03
CA THR A 318 -4.67 -19.49 19.00
C THR A 318 -5.85 -18.69 19.56
N ALA A 319 -5.60 -17.74 20.47
CA ALA A 319 -6.65 -16.89 21.03
C ALA A 319 -7.27 -15.98 19.96
N LEU A 320 -6.45 -15.32 19.14
CA LEU A 320 -6.92 -14.54 17.99
C LEU A 320 -7.66 -15.42 16.97
N PHE A 321 -7.12 -16.61 16.70
CA PHE A 321 -7.74 -17.54 15.74
C PHE A 321 -9.13 -17.98 16.22
N ASP A 322 -9.28 -18.25 17.53
CA ASP A 322 -10.57 -18.61 18.13
C ASP A 322 -11.54 -17.42 18.23
N GLU A 323 -11.04 -16.22 18.55
CA GLU A 323 -11.80 -14.96 18.54
C GLU A 323 -12.44 -14.71 17.18
N LEU A 324 -11.68 -14.88 16.10
CA LEU A 324 -12.11 -14.59 14.74
C LEU A 324 -12.79 -15.78 14.03
N TRP A 325 -12.88 -16.93 14.69
CA TRP A 325 -13.47 -18.13 14.09
C TRP A 325 -14.92 -17.94 13.62
N PRO A 326 -15.83 -17.24 14.33
CA PRO A 326 -17.17 -16.97 13.82
C PRO A 326 -17.17 -16.19 12.49
N ALA A 327 -16.27 -15.21 12.33
CA ALA A 327 -16.13 -14.49 11.08
C ALA A 327 -15.53 -15.38 9.98
N ALA A 328 -14.59 -16.26 10.32
CA ALA A 328 -14.06 -17.24 9.40
C ALA A 328 -15.12 -18.24 8.91
N GLU A 329 -16.01 -18.71 9.79
CA GLU A 329 -17.13 -19.57 9.39
C GLU A 329 -18.11 -18.86 8.45
N ALA A 330 -18.43 -17.58 8.72
CA ALA A 330 -19.27 -16.78 7.82
C ALA A 330 -18.60 -16.56 6.45
N ALA A 331 -17.29 -16.29 6.42
CA ALA A 331 -16.51 -16.18 5.18
C ALA A 331 -16.47 -17.49 4.39
N LEU A 332 -16.28 -18.65 5.07
CA LEU A 332 -16.35 -19.96 4.44
C LEU A 332 -17.75 -20.26 3.87
N ALA A 333 -18.80 -19.84 4.57
CA ALA A 333 -20.17 -19.98 4.08
C ALA A 333 -20.41 -19.12 2.85
N TRP A 334 -19.91 -17.88 2.82
CA TRP A 334 -19.96 -17.02 1.64
C TRP A 334 -19.24 -17.66 0.45
N CYS A 335 -18.03 -18.20 0.66
CA CYS A 335 -17.28 -18.91 -0.39
C CYS A 335 -17.98 -20.17 -0.93
N GLY A 336 -18.94 -20.72 -0.22
CA GLY A 336 -19.71 -21.90 -0.65
C GLY A 336 -21.14 -21.58 -1.11
N SER A 337 -21.49 -20.29 -1.18
CA SER A 337 -22.85 -19.86 -1.54
C SER A 337 -22.83 -18.63 -2.47
N TYR A 338 -22.81 -17.43 -1.91
CA TYR A 338 -22.84 -16.18 -2.68
C TYR A 338 -21.62 -15.99 -3.60
N GLY A 339 -20.44 -16.45 -3.17
CA GLY A 339 -19.21 -16.38 -3.96
C GLY A 339 -19.17 -17.38 -5.12
N ASP A 340 -19.91 -18.47 -5.04
CA ASP A 340 -20.06 -19.50 -6.07
C ASP A 340 -21.41 -19.26 -6.79
N LYS A 341 -21.38 -18.49 -7.87
CA LYS A 341 -22.60 -17.95 -8.50
C LYS A 341 -23.45 -19.02 -9.22
N ASP A 342 -22.86 -20.12 -9.68
CA ASP A 342 -23.55 -21.17 -10.43
C ASP A 342 -23.41 -22.57 -9.83
N GLY A 343 -22.77 -22.71 -8.68
CA GLY A 343 -22.67 -23.94 -7.91
C GLY A 343 -21.62 -24.93 -8.40
N ASP A 344 -20.63 -24.46 -9.18
CA ASP A 344 -19.55 -25.30 -9.69
C ASP A 344 -18.33 -25.36 -8.77
N GLY A 345 -18.35 -24.57 -7.69
CA GLY A 345 -17.35 -24.51 -6.64
C GLY A 345 -16.16 -23.61 -6.92
N TYR A 346 -16.23 -22.74 -7.95
CA TYR A 346 -15.33 -21.63 -8.16
C TYR A 346 -15.91 -20.34 -7.59
N LEU A 347 -15.03 -19.48 -7.07
CA LEU A 347 -15.42 -18.12 -6.71
C LEU A 347 -15.50 -17.25 -7.96
N GLU A 348 -16.61 -16.51 -8.07
CA GLU A 348 -16.94 -15.74 -9.23
C GLU A 348 -17.53 -14.39 -8.87
N TYR A 349 -17.43 -13.43 -9.79
CA TYR A 349 -18.10 -12.14 -9.67
C TYR A 349 -18.86 -11.77 -10.93
N GLY A 350 -19.91 -10.99 -10.75
CA GLY A 350 -20.74 -10.44 -11.81
C GLY A 350 -20.20 -9.11 -12.36
N ILE A 351 -21.12 -8.26 -12.84
CA ILE A 351 -20.83 -6.85 -13.09
C ILE A 351 -21.17 -6.12 -11.79
N GLY A 352 -20.18 -5.50 -11.17
CA GLY A 352 -20.35 -4.75 -9.96
C GLY A 352 -21.09 -3.43 -10.16
N VAL A 353 -21.44 -2.77 -9.07
CA VAL A 353 -22.10 -1.46 -9.09
C VAL A 353 -21.12 -0.38 -9.53
N GLU A 354 -19.88 -0.45 -9.06
CA GLU A 354 -18.86 0.57 -9.25
C GLU A 354 -17.77 0.16 -10.26
N ALA A 355 -17.41 -1.13 -10.29
CA ALA A 355 -16.37 -1.64 -11.17
C ALA A 355 -16.86 -2.86 -11.96
N ARG A 356 -16.30 -3.04 -13.16
CA ARG A 356 -16.54 -4.26 -13.98
C ARG A 356 -15.76 -5.45 -13.47
N ASN A 357 -14.68 -5.21 -12.72
CA ASN A 357 -13.78 -6.24 -12.23
C ASN A 357 -13.61 -6.11 -10.70
N GLU A 358 -13.72 -7.22 -9.98
CA GLU A 358 -13.69 -7.31 -8.52
C GLU A 358 -12.44 -8.03 -7.98
N GLY A 359 -11.47 -8.33 -8.83
CA GLY A 359 -10.16 -8.84 -8.40
C GLY A 359 -9.17 -7.72 -8.14
N TRP A 360 -7.89 -8.05 -7.87
CA TRP A 360 -6.86 -7.05 -7.62
C TRP A 360 -6.59 -6.12 -8.82
N LYS A 361 -6.80 -6.63 -10.05
CA LYS A 361 -6.85 -5.81 -11.27
C LYS A 361 -8.29 -5.34 -11.49
N ASP A 362 -8.69 -4.30 -10.79
CA ASP A 362 -10.08 -3.84 -10.73
C ASP A 362 -10.45 -2.80 -11.79
N SER A 363 -9.50 -2.32 -12.62
CA SER A 363 -9.84 -1.42 -13.72
C SER A 363 -10.77 -2.10 -14.76
N ASN A 364 -11.62 -1.30 -15.38
CA ASN A 364 -12.68 -1.79 -16.28
C ASN A 364 -12.19 -2.59 -17.48
N ASP A 365 -10.94 -2.39 -17.90
CA ASP A 365 -10.28 -3.00 -19.05
C ASP A 365 -9.28 -4.11 -18.71
N SER A 366 -9.14 -4.48 -17.42
CA SER A 366 -8.13 -5.43 -16.94
C SER A 366 -8.42 -6.90 -17.25
N LEU A 367 -9.65 -7.21 -17.63
CA LEU A 367 -10.06 -8.57 -18.00
C LEU A 367 -10.75 -8.55 -19.37
N THR A 368 -10.02 -8.96 -20.40
CA THR A 368 -10.48 -9.03 -21.79
C THR A 368 -10.09 -10.36 -22.43
N ASN A 369 -10.84 -10.77 -23.46
CA ASN A 369 -10.44 -11.85 -24.32
C ASN A 369 -9.17 -11.49 -25.11
N VAL A 370 -8.48 -12.47 -25.68
CA VAL A 370 -7.24 -12.25 -26.46
C VAL A 370 -7.43 -11.35 -27.69
N ASP A 371 -8.66 -11.20 -28.18
CA ASP A 371 -9.04 -10.31 -29.27
C ASP A 371 -9.44 -8.90 -28.80
N GLY A 372 -9.33 -8.61 -27.49
CA GLY A 372 -9.69 -7.34 -26.88
C GLY A 372 -11.17 -7.17 -26.55
N THR A 373 -12.01 -8.16 -26.82
CA THR A 373 -13.45 -8.10 -26.50
C THR A 373 -13.71 -8.35 -25.01
N ASP A 374 -14.85 -7.85 -24.54
CA ASP A 374 -15.30 -8.04 -23.15
C ASP A 374 -15.48 -9.52 -22.80
N VAL A 375 -15.14 -9.89 -21.57
CA VAL A 375 -15.36 -11.23 -21.02
C VAL A 375 -16.78 -11.35 -20.50
N LEU A 376 -17.46 -12.44 -20.84
CA LEU A 376 -18.80 -12.73 -20.33
C LEU A 376 -18.74 -13.00 -18.81
N ARG A 377 -19.60 -12.34 -18.03
CA ARG A 377 -19.77 -12.56 -16.58
C ARG A 377 -20.85 -13.62 -16.30
N PRO A 378 -20.83 -14.29 -15.13
CA PRO A 378 -19.84 -14.15 -14.07
C PRO A 378 -18.48 -14.70 -14.48
N ALA A 379 -17.38 -14.18 -13.89
CA ALA A 379 -16.03 -14.61 -14.20
C ALA A 379 -15.30 -15.13 -12.96
N ALA A 380 -14.56 -16.22 -13.13
CA ALA A 380 -13.73 -16.84 -12.10
C ALA A 380 -12.26 -16.52 -12.37
N LEU A 381 -11.62 -15.66 -11.58
CA LEU A 381 -10.19 -15.32 -11.70
C LEU A 381 -9.32 -16.45 -11.14
N CYS A 382 -8.18 -16.74 -11.79
CA CYS A 382 -7.33 -17.86 -11.42
C CYS A 382 -6.68 -17.69 -10.02
N GLU A 383 -6.21 -16.49 -9.69
CA GLU A 383 -5.61 -16.19 -8.41
C GLU A 383 -6.60 -16.33 -7.23
N VAL A 384 -7.86 -15.95 -7.45
CA VAL A 384 -8.91 -16.06 -6.44
C VAL A 384 -9.19 -17.53 -6.06
N GLN A 385 -9.13 -18.44 -7.04
CA GLN A 385 -9.22 -19.86 -6.75
C GLN A 385 -7.99 -20.36 -5.96
N GLY A 386 -6.83 -19.80 -6.25
CA GLY A 386 -5.63 -20.03 -5.45
C GLY A 386 -5.81 -19.59 -4.00
N TYR A 387 -6.36 -18.39 -3.77
CA TYR A 387 -6.63 -17.89 -2.41
C TYR A 387 -7.64 -18.78 -1.66
N LEU A 388 -8.71 -19.20 -2.34
CA LEU A 388 -9.66 -20.14 -1.78
C LEU A 388 -9.00 -21.48 -1.41
N TYR A 389 -8.13 -22.02 -2.28
CA TYR A 389 -7.39 -23.23 -2.00
C TYR A 389 -6.54 -23.12 -0.71
N ARG A 390 -5.78 -22.04 -0.59
CA ARG A 390 -4.95 -21.77 0.60
C ARG A 390 -5.81 -21.56 1.85
N ALA A 391 -6.92 -20.84 1.72
CA ALA A 391 -7.89 -20.62 2.79
C ALA A 391 -8.46 -21.94 3.32
N LEU A 392 -8.91 -22.82 2.42
CA LEU A 392 -9.44 -24.14 2.79
C LEU A 392 -8.41 -25.00 3.54
N LEU A 393 -7.16 -25.01 3.08
CA LEU A 393 -6.07 -25.72 3.79
C LEU A 393 -5.81 -25.11 5.18
N GLY A 394 -5.79 -23.79 5.30
CA GLY A 394 -5.61 -23.10 6.57
C GLY A 394 -6.71 -23.40 7.58
N MET A 395 -7.97 -23.36 7.13
CA MET A 395 -9.14 -23.61 7.97
C MET A 395 -9.37 -25.11 8.25
N ALA A 396 -8.75 -26.01 7.50
CA ALA A 396 -8.79 -27.45 7.75
C ALA A 396 -8.24 -27.85 9.13
N ARG A 397 -7.47 -26.99 9.77
CA ARG A 397 -6.99 -27.17 11.15
C ARG A 397 -8.13 -27.32 12.17
N LYS A 398 -9.24 -26.64 11.93
CA LYS A 398 -10.43 -26.65 12.78
C LYS A 398 -11.60 -27.43 12.15
N ARG A 399 -11.60 -27.55 10.81
CA ARG A 399 -12.60 -28.26 10.01
C ARG A 399 -11.92 -29.18 9.00
N PRO A 400 -11.50 -30.41 9.42
CA PRO A 400 -10.67 -31.32 8.61
C PRO A 400 -11.26 -31.67 7.23
N GLU A 401 -12.60 -31.64 7.08
CA GLU A 401 -13.28 -31.90 5.82
C GLU A 401 -12.94 -30.89 4.71
N LEU A 402 -12.48 -29.69 5.09
CA LEU A 402 -12.06 -28.65 4.12
C LEU A 402 -10.81 -29.05 3.32
N ALA A 403 -9.99 -29.97 3.86
CA ALA A 403 -8.83 -30.49 3.15
C ALA A 403 -9.23 -31.27 1.89
N SER A 404 -10.33 -32.05 1.95
CA SER A 404 -10.88 -32.73 0.76
C SER A 404 -11.41 -31.74 -0.25
N ARG A 405 -12.15 -30.69 0.20
CA ARG A 405 -12.63 -29.64 -0.69
C ARG A 405 -11.47 -28.89 -1.38
N ALA A 406 -10.37 -28.65 -0.67
CA ALA A 406 -9.15 -28.05 -1.25
C ALA A 406 -8.55 -28.97 -2.33
N ALA A 407 -8.45 -30.28 -2.09
CA ALA A 407 -7.94 -31.24 -3.06
C ALA A 407 -8.81 -31.28 -4.34
N ASP A 408 -10.13 -31.33 -4.18
CA ASP A 408 -11.09 -31.30 -5.30
C ASP A 408 -10.98 -30.00 -6.10
N LEU A 409 -10.81 -28.85 -5.44
CA LEU A 409 -10.61 -27.56 -6.09
C LEU A 409 -9.30 -27.56 -6.91
N LYS A 410 -8.21 -28.07 -6.34
CA LYS A 410 -6.91 -28.18 -7.03
C LYS A 410 -6.98 -29.01 -8.29
N ASP A 411 -7.67 -30.15 -8.23
CA ASP A 411 -7.83 -31.06 -9.36
C ASP A 411 -8.68 -30.43 -10.47
N ARG A 412 -9.79 -29.78 -10.13
CA ARG A 412 -10.64 -29.05 -11.08
C ARG A 412 -9.89 -27.89 -11.69
N PHE A 413 -9.24 -27.05 -10.88
CA PHE A 413 -8.41 -25.93 -11.34
C PHE A 413 -7.37 -26.39 -12.36
N GLY A 414 -6.70 -27.51 -12.07
CA GLY A 414 -5.73 -28.10 -12.98
C GLY A 414 -6.31 -28.50 -14.33
N ARG A 415 -7.56 -28.93 -14.43
CA ARG A 415 -8.22 -29.27 -15.72
C ARG A 415 -8.70 -28.03 -16.46
N ASP A 416 -9.34 -27.10 -15.72
CA ASP A 416 -10.19 -26.09 -16.31
C ASP A 416 -9.41 -24.81 -16.66
N PHE A 417 -8.42 -24.41 -15.84
CA PHE A 417 -7.61 -23.19 -16.07
C PHE A 417 -6.33 -23.44 -16.90
N TRP A 418 -5.88 -24.69 -17.02
CA TRP A 418 -4.64 -24.96 -17.75
C TRP A 418 -4.82 -24.84 -19.25
N MET A 419 -3.96 -24.06 -19.91
CA MET A 419 -3.87 -23.87 -21.36
C MET A 419 -2.75 -24.75 -21.94
N PRO A 420 -3.04 -25.95 -22.49
CA PRO A 420 -1.99 -26.88 -22.93
C PRO A 420 -1.08 -26.33 -24.03
N ARG A 421 -1.64 -25.51 -24.96
CA ARG A 421 -0.87 -24.92 -26.07
C ARG A 421 0.12 -23.87 -25.59
N GLU A 422 -0.27 -23.08 -24.57
CA GLU A 422 0.53 -22.01 -23.98
C GLU A 422 1.44 -22.52 -22.87
N SER A 423 1.19 -23.73 -22.36
CA SER A 423 1.83 -24.25 -21.14
C SER A 423 1.74 -23.26 -19.97
N PHE A 424 0.56 -22.64 -19.80
CA PHE A 424 0.34 -21.57 -18.84
C PHE A 424 -1.08 -21.67 -18.26
N VAL A 425 -1.40 -20.81 -17.27
CA VAL A 425 -2.71 -20.73 -16.63
C VAL A 425 -3.50 -19.59 -17.27
N ALA A 426 -4.76 -19.83 -17.63
CA ALA A 426 -5.69 -18.81 -18.11
C ALA A 426 -5.95 -17.78 -17.02
N GLN A 427 -6.10 -16.50 -17.38
CA GLN A 427 -6.39 -15.43 -16.45
C GLN A 427 -7.70 -15.68 -15.68
N ALA A 428 -8.71 -16.19 -16.37
CA ALA A 428 -10.04 -16.47 -15.80
C ALA A 428 -10.77 -17.56 -16.59
N LEU A 429 -11.90 -18.01 -16.02
CA LEU A 429 -13.00 -18.65 -16.77
C LEU A 429 -14.14 -17.64 -16.93
N ASP A 430 -14.72 -17.57 -18.13
CA ASP A 430 -15.88 -16.73 -18.43
C ASP A 430 -17.20 -17.36 -17.93
N GLY A 431 -18.32 -16.65 -18.07
CA GLY A 431 -19.65 -17.12 -17.66
C GLY A 431 -20.17 -18.35 -18.39
N ARG A 432 -19.41 -18.90 -19.35
CA ARG A 432 -19.64 -20.20 -19.99
C ARG A 432 -18.52 -21.18 -19.69
N LYS A 433 -17.68 -20.89 -18.72
CA LYS A 433 -16.50 -21.68 -18.32
C LYS A 433 -15.45 -21.84 -19.42
N ARG A 434 -15.41 -20.93 -20.38
CA ARG A 434 -14.35 -20.88 -21.40
C ARG A 434 -13.16 -20.11 -20.80
N ARG A 435 -11.96 -20.52 -21.15
CA ARG A 435 -10.72 -19.89 -20.73
C ARG A 435 -10.59 -18.48 -21.31
N VAL A 436 -10.26 -17.52 -20.49
CA VAL A 436 -9.75 -16.22 -20.91
C VAL A 436 -8.23 -16.40 -21.04
N GLU A 437 -7.78 -16.60 -22.27
CA GLU A 437 -6.43 -17.09 -22.59
C GLU A 437 -5.36 -15.98 -22.60
N ALA A 438 -5.59 -14.88 -21.86
CA ALA A 438 -4.62 -13.82 -21.70
C ALA A 438 -3.42 -14.30 -20.85
N ILE A 439 -2.21 -13.92 -21.27
CA ILE A 439 -0.97 -14.21 -20.55
C ILE A 439 -0.66 -13.04 -19.63
N THR A 440 -0.76 -13.27 -18.33
CA THR A 440 -0.73 -12.24 -17.29
C THR A 440 0.14 -12.65 -16.09
N SER A 441 0.37 -11.73 -15.16
CA SER A 441 1.07 -12.01 -13.90
C SER A 441 0.26 -12.83 -12.89
N ASN A 442 -1.08 -12.86 -13.00
CA ASN A 442 -1.98 -13.53 -12.05
C ASN A 442 -1.56 -14.98 -11.69
N PRO A 443 -1.01 -15.81 -12.62
CA PRO A 443 -0.50 -17.15 -12.26
C PRO A 443 0.67 -17.17 -11.27
N GLY A 444 1.37 -16.05 -11.06
CA GLY A 444 2.34 -15.90 -9.99
C GLY A 444 1.72 -16.08 -8.60
N HIS A 445 0.49 -15.61 -8.41
CA HIS A 445 -0.30 -15.84 -7.20
C HIS A 445 -0.72 -17.32 -7.04
N CYS A 446 -0.95 -18.01 -8.17
CA CYS A 446 -1.19 -19.45 -8.13
C CYS A 446 0.03 -20.26 -7.68
N LEU A 447 1.26 -19.78 -7.95
CA LEU A 447 2.49 -20.34 -7.37
C LEU A 447 2.54 -20.11 -5.86
N TRP A 448 2.26 -18.90 -5.39
CA TRP A 448 2.25 -18.54 -3.97
C TRP A 448 1.29 -19.40 -3.15
N THR A 449 0.12 -19.70 -3.69
CA THR A 449 -0.87 -20.54 -3.03
C THR A 449 -0.60 -22.04 -3.17
N ARG A 450 0.35 -22.45 -4.02
CA ARG A 450 0.68 -23.87 -4.30
C ARG A 450 -0.48 -24.69 -4.88
N ILE A 451 -1.43 -24.04 -5.54
CA ILE A 451 -2.54 -24.74 -6.21
C ILE A 451 -2.06 -25.53 -7.45
N LEU A 452 -0.93 -25.14 -8.05
CA LEU A 452 -0.37 -25.82 -9.22
C LEU A 452 0.40 -27.09 -8.86
N PRO A 453 0.31 -28.16 -9.68
CA PRO A 453 1.22 -29.30 -9.54
C PRO A 453 2.64 -28.92 -10.02
N PRO A 454 3.72 -29.61 -9.53
CA PRO A 454 5.11 -29.19 -9.75
C PRO A 454 5.51 -28.97 -11.22
N ALA A 455 5.08 -29.84 -12.15
CA ALA A 455 5.42 -29.70 -13.58
C ALA A 455 4.81 -28.42 -14.20
N ARG A 456 3.61 -28.04 -13.80
CA ARG A 456 2.94 -26.82 -14.26
C ARG A 456 3.49 -25.58 -13.58
N ALA A 457 3.85 -25.69 -12.30
CA ALA A 457 4.52 -24.64 -11.56
C ALA A 457 5.83 -24.23 -12.25
N ARG A 458 6.61 -25.20 -12.75
CA ARG A 458 7.84 -24.93 -13.53
C ARG A 458 7.55 -24.13 -14.80
N ALA A 459 6.58 -24.54 -15.61
CA ALA A 459 6.25 -23.85 -16.86
C ALA A 459 5.77 -22.40 -16.59
N VAL A 460 4.99 -22.19 -15.53
CA VAL A 460 4.56 -20.85 -15.11
C VAL A 460 5.77 -20.03 -14.64
N ALA A 461 6.66 -20.60 -13.82
CA ALA A 461 7.87 -19.94 -13.33
C ALA A 461 8.76 -19.45 -14.47
N GLU A 462 9.06 -20.33 -15.43
CA GLU A 462 9.89 -19.99 -16.59
C GLU A 462 9.27 -18.87 -17.44
N ARG A 463 7.94 -18.84 -17.59
CA ARG A 463 7.28 -17.80 -18.38
C ARG A 463 7.20 -16.47 -17.66
N LEU A 464 6.99 -16.44 -16.33
CA LEU A 464 6.96 -15.22 -15.55
C LEU A 464 8.27 -14.43 -15.62
N VAL A 465 9.42 -15.11 -15.71
CA VAL A 465 10.73 -14.46 -15.83
C VAL A 465 11.22 -14.33 -17.29
N SER A 466 10.39 -14.69 -18.26
CA SER A 466 10.73 -14.51 -19.68
C SER A 466 10.64 -13.03 -20.09
N PRO A 467 11.32 -12.61 -21.18
CA PRO A 467 11.22 -11.23 -21.70
C PRO A 467 9.79 -10.78 -22.02
N GLU A 468 8.88 -11.71 -22.23
CA GLU A 468 7.46 -11.43 -22.47
C GLU A 468 6.78 -10.79 -21.24
N LEU A 469 7.06 -11.29 -20.04
CA LEU A 469 6.45 -10.81 -18.80
C LEU A 469 7.44 -10.06 -17.90
N PHE A 470 8.74 -10.32 -17.97
CA PHE A 470 9.73 -9.68 -17.12
C PHE A 470 10.40 -8.49 -17.80
N SER A 471 10.20 -7.29 -17.26
CA SER A 471 10.72 -6.04 -17.82
C SER A 471 12.20 -5.76 -17.48
N GLY A 472 12.78 -6.54 -16.55
CA GLY A 472 14.06 -6.23 -15.91
C GLY A 472 13.93 -5.37 -14.66
N TRP A 473 12.76 -4.74 -14.43
CA TRP A 473 12.40 -4.04 -13.20
C TRP A 473 11.41 -4.83 -12.33
N GLY A 474 10.65 -5.76 -12.94
CA GLY A 474 9.65 -6.59 -12.29
C GLY A 474 8.78 -7.31 -13.31
N ILE A 475 7.74 -8.00 -12.83
CA ILE A 475 6.82 -8.74 -13.68
C ILE A 475 5.73 -7.79 -14.19
N ARG A 476 5.53 -7.76 -15.50
CA ARG A 476 4.44 -7.03 -16.16
C ARG A 476 3.10 -7.68 -15.86
N THR A 477 2.10 -6.88 -15.65
CA THR A 477 0.73 -7.35 -15.43
C THR A 477 0.12 -8.07 -16.64
N LEU A 478 0.57 -7.73 -17.86
CA LEU A 478 0.12 -8.31 -19.12
C LEU A 478 1.30 -8.56 -20.06
N SER A 479 1.23 -9.63 -20.84
CA SER A 479 2.20 -9.99 -21.87
C SER A 479 2.38 -8.89 -22.93
N THR A 480 3.64 -8.63 -23.31
CA THR A 480 3.98 -7.71 -24.41
C THR A 480 3.39 -8.11 -25.77
N ARG A 481 2.86 -9.34 -25.90
CA ARG A 481 2.21 -9.85 -27.13
C ARG A 481 0.70 -9.63 -27.13
N ALA A 482 0.12 -9.21 -26.01
CA ALA A 482 -1.32 -8.99 -25.95
C ALA A 482 -1.72 -7.74 -26.73
N ILE A 483 -2.91 -7.79 -27.35
CA ILE A 483 -3.42 -6.67 -28.16
C ILE A 483 -3.64 -5.39 -27.33
N ASN A 484 -3.97 -5.56 -26.05
CA ASN A 484 -4.23 -4.48 -25.11
C ASN A 484 -2.98 -4.10 -24.27
N TYR A 485 -1.81 -4.62 -24.63
CA TYR A 485 -0.59 -4.29 -23.91
C TYR A 485 -0.24 -2.82 -24.06
N ASP A 486 -0.12 -2.14 -22.95
CA ASP A 486 0.46 -0.81 -22.85
C ASP A 486 1.29 -0.74 -21.55
N PRO A 487 2.61 -0.53 -21.62
CA PRO A 487 3.45 -0.46 -20.43
C PRO A 487 3.05 0.68 -19.47
N ARG A 488 2.27 1.64 -19.92
CA ARG A 488 1.73 2.76 -19.15
C ARG A 488 0.26 2.60 -18.78
N SER A 489 -0.35 1.44 -19.03
CA SER A 489 -1.70 1.14 -18.55
C SER A 489 -1.68 0.78 -17.07
N TYR A 490 -2.74 1.12 -16.34
CA TYR A 490 -2.85 0.83 -14.91
C TYR A 490 -2.71 -0.67 -14.61
N HIS A 491 -3.40 -1.57 -15.36
CA HIS A 491 -3.34 -3.02 -15.16
C HIS A 491 -2.95 -3.85 -16.39
N ASN A 492 -2.68 -3.21 -17.56
CA ASN A 492 -2.47 -3.92 -18.81
C ASN A 492 -1.04 -3.79 -19.37
N GLY A 493 -0.03 -3.87 -18.49
CA GLY A 493 1.37 -3.89 -18.92
C GLY A 493 2.35 -3.26 -17.94
N SER A 494 1.89 -2.50 -16.95
CA SER A 494 2.68 -1.92 -15.85
C SER A 494 3.29 -2.99 -14.94
N VAL A 495 4.21 -2.57 -14.07
CA VAL A 495 4.80 -3.38 -12.99
C VAL A 495 4.29 -2.89 -11.64
N TRP A 496 3.77 -3.81 -10.84
CA TRP A 496 3.29 -3.58 -9.49
C TRP A 496 4.22 -4.26 -8.48
N PRO A 497 4.80 -3.53 -7.52
CA PRO A 497 5.67 -4.12 -6.51
C PRO A 497 5.02 -5.26 -5.74
N HIS A 498 3.74 -5.12 -5.32
CA HIS A 498 3.04 -6.15 -4.57
C HIS A 498 2.78 -7.42 -5.38
N ASP A 499 2.36 -7.30 -6.64
CA ASP A 499 2.13 -8.43 -7.56
C ASP A 499 3.43 -9.21 -7.81
N SER A 500 4.53 -8.47 -8.07
CA SER A 500 5.86 -9.05 -8.19
C SER A 500 6.34 -9.69 -6.88
N ALA A 501 5.97 -9.14 -5.69
CA ALA A 501 6.33 -9.71 -4.40
C ALA A 501 5.61 -11.04 -4.14
N ILE A 502 4.32 -11.12 -4.47
CA ILE A 502 3.56 -12.36 -4.37
C ILE A 502 4.12 -13.41 -5.33
N ALA A 503 4.44 -13.01 -6.56
CA ALA A 503 5.03 -13.91 -7.54
C ALA A 503 6.41 -14.40 -7.10
N ALA A 504 7.28 -13.53 -6.56
CA ALA A 504 8.59 -13.91 -6.02
C ALA A 504 8.47 -14.90 -4.86
N ALA A 505 7.54 -14.66 -3.91
CA ALA A 505 7.24 -15.60 -2.84
C ALA A 505 6.73 -16.94 -3.39
N GLY A 506 5.88 -16.89 -4.42
CA GLY A 506 5.37 -18.08 -5.12
C GLY A 506 6.47 -18.87 -5.81
N LEU A 507 7.37 -18.22 -6.52
CA LEU A 507 8.56 -18.82 -7.14
C LEU A 507 9.42 -19.50 -6.07
N ARG A 508 9.71 -18.80 -4.98
CA ARG A 508 10.53 -19.34 -3.89
C ARG A 508 9.93 -20.59 -3.26
N THR A 509 8.64 -20.52 -2.91
CA THR A 509 7.95 -21.63 -2.24
C THR A 509 7.63 -22.80 -3.17
N SER A 510 7.67 -22.59 -4.48
CA SER A 510 7.52 -23.64 -5.50
C SER A 510 8.85 -24.28 -5.93
N GLY A 511 9.99 -23.87 -5.34
CA GLY A 511 11.29 -24.47 -5.58
C GLY A 511 12.10 -23.82 -6.72
N PHE A 512 11.86 -22.54 -7.02
CA PHE A 512 12.53 -21.75 -8.05
C PHE A 512 13.28 -20.55 -7.42
N PRO A 513 14.32 -20.80 -6.58
CA PRO A 513 14.99 -19.74 -5.82
C PRO A 513 15.73 -18.73 -6.70
N ALA A 514 16.27 -19.13 -7.86
CA ALA A 514 16.96 -18.22 -8.76
C ALA A 514 16.01 -17.23 -9.44
N GLU A 515 14.86 -17.71 -9.88
CA GLU A 515 13.80 -16.88 -10.46
C GLU A 515 13.17 -15.95 -9.41
N ALA A 516 13.03 -16.44 -8.18
CA ALA A 516 12.58 -15.63 -7.04
C ALA A 516 13.58 -14.50 -6.73
N GLU A 517 14.87 -14.79 -6.72
CA GLU A 517 15.93 -13.79 -6.54
C GLU A 517 15.91 -12.75 -7.65
N MET A 518 15.79 -13.17 -8.91
CA MET A 518 15.73 -12.27 -10.05
C MET A 518 14.62 -11.23 -9.90
N VAL A 519 13.41 -11.66 -9.54
CA VAL A 519 12.25 -10.76 -9.36
C VAL A 519 12.42 -9.88 -8.13
N ALA A 520 12.80 -10.46 -6.99
CA ALA A 520 12.98 -9.72 -5.74
C ALA A 520 14.06 -8.65 -5.87
N ARG A 521 15.21 -8.99 -6.46
CA ARG A 521 16.30 -8.06 -6.72
C ARG A 521 15.87 -6.92 -7.62
N ALA A 522 15.15 -7.20 -8.70
CA ALA A 522 14.73 -6.18 -9.65
C ALA A 522 13.80 -5.12 -9.00
N ILE A 523 12.83 -5.55 -8.18
CA ILE A 523 11.95 -4.62 -7.45
C ILE A 523 12.73 -3.80 -6.41
N LEU A 524 13.61 -4.42 -5.63
CA LEU A 524 14.44 -3.70 -4.66
C LEU A 524 15.37 -2.70 -5.36
N GLU A 525 15.98 -3.07 -6.49
CA GLU A 525 16.79 -2.18 -7.31
C GLU A 525 15.96 -1.01 -7.87
N SER A 526 14.68 -1.21 -8.23
CA SER A 526 13.81 -0.12 -8.66
C SER A 526 13.56 0.90 -7.55
N GLY A 527 13.29 0.45 -6.32
CA GLY A 527 13.13 1.32 -5.17
C GLY A 527 14.42 2.07 -4.79
N MET A 528 15.59 1.40 -4.87
CA MET A 528 16.88 2.04 -4.64
C MET A 528 17.23 3.08 -5.72
N ALA A 529 16.73 2.93 -6.94
CA ALA A 529 16.99 3.85 -8.04
C ALA A 529 16.28 5.21 -7.84
N TYR A 530 15.12 5.23 -7.20
CA TYR A 530 14.41 6.47 -6.91
C TYR A 530 15.16 7.32 -5.88
N SER A 531 15.17 8.64 -6.06
CA SER A 531 15.87 9.58 -5.17
C SER A 531 15.31 9.60 -3.75
N ASP A 532 14.00 9.38 -3.59
CA ASP A 532 13.29 9.35 -2.32
C ASP A 532 13.25 7.94 -1.67
N ARG A 533 13.86 6.93 -2.31
CA ARG A 533 13.90 5.54 -1.82
C ARG A 533 12.50 4.97 -1.52
N ARG A 534 11.51 5.28 -2.35
CA ARG A 534 10.14 4.80 -2.20
C ARG A 534 9.75 3.87 -3.32
N LEU A 535 9.13 2.75 -2.97
CA LEU A 535 8.39 1.93 -3.92
C LEU A 535 7.01 2.57 -4.15
N PRO A 536 6.68 2.96 -5.38
CA PRO A 536 5.34 3.45 -5.71
C PRO A 536 4.33 2.30 -5.73
N GLU A 537 3.05 2.63 -5.89
CA GLU A 537 1.99 1.66 -6.16
C GLU A 537 2.31 0.82 -7.40
N LEU A 538 2.64 1.48 -8.50
CA LEU A 538 3.06 0.89 -9.76
C LEU A 538 3.99 1.83 -10.52
N PHE A 539 4.66 1.28 -11.52
CA PHE A 539 5.44 2.03 -12.50
C PHE A 539 5.33 1.38 -13.88
N SER A 540 5.79 2.06 -14.92
CA SER A 540 5.72 1.58 -16.30
C SER A 540 6.38 0.21 -16.47
N GLY A 541 5.75 -0.67 -17.25
CA GLY A 541 6.31 -1.96 -17.64
C GLY A 541 7.28 -1.90 -18.83
N ALA A 542 7.80 -0.72 -19.17
CA ALA A 542 8.84 -0.59 -20.19
C ALA A 542 10.10 -1.39 -19.81
N ASP A 543 10.83 -1.85 -20.82
CA ASP A 543 12.07 -2.60 -20.61
C ASP A 543 13.11 -1.77 -19.85
N ARG A 544 13.82 -2.43 -18.93
CA ARG A 544 14.93 -1.82 -18.21
C ARG A 544 16.06 -1.44 -19.19
N VAL A 545 16.41 -0.16 -19.19
CA VAL A 545 17.53 0.36 -19.97
C VAL A 545 18.66 0.76 -19.00
N PRO A 546 19.89 0.29 -19.20
CA PRO A 546 21.03 0.67 -18.36
C PRO A 546 21.16 2.20 -18.23
N GLY A 547 21.31 2.71 -17.00
CA GLY A 547 21.46 4.13 -16.70
C GLY A 547 20.17 4.95 -16.74
N ARG A 548 19.01 4.33 -16.98
CA ARG A 548 17.71 4.96 -16.83
C ARG A 548 16.99 4.49 -15.58
N LEU A 549 16.20 5.37 -14.98
CA LEU A 549 15.30 5.05 -13.88
C LEU A 549 14.08 4.28 -14.39
N PRO A 550 13.37 3.54 -13.51
CA PRO A 550 12.01 3.09 -13.83
C PRO A 550 11.16 4.30 -14.22
N GLU A 551 10.34 4.16 -15.25
CA GLU A 551 9.45 5.23 -15.71
C GLU A 551 8.22 5.28 -14.79
N ASP A 552 7.98 6.45 -14.19
CA ASP A 552 6.83 6.65 -13.28
C ASP A 552 5.49 6.48 -14.01
N TYR A 553 4.48 6.03 -13.26
CA TYR A 553 3.08 6.13 -13.64
C TYR A 553 2.47 7.37 -12.97
N GLU A 554 1.97 8.30 -13.76
CA GLU A 554 1.59 9.66 -13.32
C GLU A 554 0.58 9.67 -12.17
N ALA A 555 -0.40 8.77 -12.17
CA ALA A 555 -1.44 8.68 -11.14
C ALA A 555 -1.15 7.63 -10.04
N SER A 556 0.09 7.15 -9.94
CA SER A 556 0.49 6.18 -8.92
C SER A 556 0.44 6.78 -7.51
N CYS A 557 -0.12 6.05 -6.55
CA CYS A 557 0.06 6.41 -5.15
C CYS A 557 1.53 6.26 -4.74
N ARG A 558 2.03 7.24 -3.96
CA ARG A 558 3.40 7.26 -3.46
C ARG A 558 3.49 8.07 -2.16
N PRO A 559 3.46 7.41 -0.99
CA PRO A 559 3.52 5.95 -0.78
C PRO A 559 2.22 5.20 -1.02
N GLN A 560 2.35 3.88 -1.22
CA GLN A 560 1.29 2.88 -1.16
C GLN A 560 1.69 1.82 -0.14
N ASN A 561 0.77 1.42 0.75
CA ASN A 561 1.13 0.56 1.89
C ASN A 561 1.62 -0.82 1.45
N TRP A 562 0.88 -1.51 0.55
CA TRP A 562 1.33 -2.80 0.02
C TRP A 562 2.59 -2.68 -0.85
N GLY A 563 2.83 -1.50 -1.50
CA GLY A 563 4.09 -1.20 -2.20
C GLY A 563 5.27 -1.13 -1.22
N ALA A 564 5.15 -0.36 -0.14
CA ALA A 564 6.16 -0.27 0.91
C ALA A 564 6.40 -1.63 1.59
N ALA A 565 5.35 -2.36 1.93
CA ALA A 565 5.43 -3.70 2.54
C ALA A 565 6.09 -4.73 1.61
N SER A 566 5.99 -4.54 0.28
CA SER A 566 6.64 -5.41 -0.71
C SER A 566 8.15 -5.49 -0.54
N ALA A 567 8.81 -4.40 -0.10
CA ALA A 567 10.25 -4.42 0.18
C ALA A 567 10.60 -5.48 1.23
N PHE A 568 9.81 -5.58 2.30
CA PHE A 568 9.99 -6.59 3.34
C PHE A 568 9.65 -7.99 2.85
N GLN A 569 8.58 -8.16 2.07
CA GLN A 569 8.26 -9.45 1.46
C GLN A 569 9.40 -9.95 0.55
N MET A 570 10.07 -9.06 -0.19
CA MET A 570 11.24 -9.44 -0.98
C MET A 570 12.40 -9.92 -0.09
N ILE A 571 12.68 -9.23 1.02
CA ILE A 571 13.68 -9.67 2.01
C ILE A 571 13.32 -11.04 2.59
N HIS A 572 12.07 -11.26 2.99
CA HIS A 572 11.59 -12.55 3.50
C HIS A 572 11.77 -13.67 2.47
N THR A 573 11.47 -13.38 1.21
CA THR A 573 11.64 -14.31 0.08
C THR A 573 13.11 -14.69 -0.12
N LEU A 574 14.01 -13.68 -0.07
CA LEU A 574 15.46 -13.90 -0.22
C LEU A 574 16.08 -14.63 0.96
N LEU A 575 15.57 -14.42 2.18
CA LEU A 575 15.98 -15.16 3.38
C LEU A 575 15.33 -16.55 3.45
N GLY A 576 14.32 -16.83 2.62
CA GLY A 576 13.61 -18.11 2.59
C GLY A 576 12.93 -18.45 3.92
N LEU A 577 12.28 -17.45 4.52
CA LEU A 577 11.62 -17.63 5.82
C LEU A 577 10.32 -18.43 5.66
N GLU A 578 10.19 -19.50 6.43
CA GLU A 578 8.95 -20.29 6.56
C GLU A 578 8.67 -20.52 8.06
N ALA A 579 7.45 -20.21 8.49
CA ALA A 579 7.04 -20.28 9.88
C ALA A 579 6.01 -21.39 10.13
N ASP A 580 6.19 -22.12 11.24
CA ASP A 580 5.20 -23.02 11.83
C ASP A 580 5.28 -22.88 13.36
N ALA A 581 4.71 -21.78 13.88
CA ALA A 581 4.75 -21.50 15.31
C ALA A 581 3.96 -22.51 16.14
N MET A 582 2.97 -23.20 15.54
CA MET A 582 2.25 -24.28 16.21
C MET A 582 3.15 -25.47 16.53
N ARG A 583 4.21 -25.68 15.75
CA ARG A 583 5.25 -26.72 15.98
C ARG A 583 6.53 -26.11 16.54
N GLY A 584 6.58 -24.79 16.74
CA GLY A 584 7.77 -24.07 17.18
C GLY A 584 8.91 -24.08 16.16
N VAL A 585 8.63 -24.18 14.85
CA VAL A 585 9.65 -24.31 13.81
C VAL A 585 9.71 -23.05 12.95
N LEU A 586 10.89 -22.42 12.90
CA LEU A 586 11.24 -21.39 11.94
C LEU A 586 12.32 -21.91 11.00
N LYS A 587 12.05 -21.92 9.69
CA LYS A 587 13.04 -22.25 8.68
C LYS A 587 13.67 -20.98 8.12
N ILE A 588 14.98 -20.99 7.93
CA ILE A 588 15.77 -19.94 7.30
C ILE A 588 16.61 -20.59 6.20
N ALA A 589 16.37 -20.23 4.96
CA ALA A 589 17.02 -20.83 3.80
C ALA A 589 17.41 -19.73 2.79
N PRO A 590 18.45 -18.92 3.09
CA PRO A 590 18.81 -17.77 2.27
C PRO A 590 19.27 -18.19 0.87
N VAL A 591 18.95 -17.34 -0.11
CA VAL A 591 19.53 -17.45 -1.47
C VAL A 591 20.67 -16.46 -1.62
N GLU A 592 21.66 -16.81 -2.44
CA GLU A 592 22.69 -15.86 -2.85
C GLU A 592 22.04 -14.74 -3.68
N THR A 593 22.41 -13.50 -3.35
CA THR A 593 21.91 -12.32 -4.07
C THR A 593 23.05 -11.33 -4.29
N GLY A 594 22.96 -10.56 -5.38
CA GLY A 594 23.88 -9.44 -5.64
C GLY A 594 23.58 -8.18 -4.82
N LEU A 595 22.53 -8.18 -4.00
CA LEU A 595 22.10 -7.00 -3.23
C LEU A 595 22.94 -6.74 -1.99
N TRP A 596 23.40 -7.81 -1.32
CA TRP A 596 24.25 -7.74 -0.13
C TRP A 596 25.11 -9.01 -0.01
N ARG A 597 26.21 -8.89 0.71
CA ARG A 597 27.00 -10.03 1.18
C ARG A 597 26.57 -10.43 2.60
N ARG A 598 26.26 -9.42 3.43
CA ARG A 598 25.85 -9.59 4.82
C ARG A 598 24.52 -8.92 5.08
N ILE A 599 23.65 -9.60 5.83
CA ILE A 599 22.42 -9.06 6.41
C ILE A 599 22.33 -9.46 7.88
N GLU A 600 21.98 -8.50 8.74
CA GLU A 600 21.61 -8.70 10.15
C GLU A 600 20.11 -8.50 10.31
N VAL A 601 19.45 -9.44 10.97
CA VAL A 601 18.03 -9.39 11.29
C VAL A 601 17.91 -9.38 12.80
N ASN A 602 17.33 -8.31 13.36
CA ASN A 602 17.14 -8.19 14.79
C ASN A 602 15.65 -8.04 15.11
N GLY A 603 15.21 -8.82 16.11
CA GLY A 603 13.84 -8.77 16.60
C GLY A 603 12.80 -9.38 15.67
N LEU A 604 13.16 -10.34 14.80
CA LEU A 604 12.20 -11.07 13.96
C LEU A 604 11.08 -11.65 14.82
N GLN A 605 9.84 -11.36 14.47
CA GLN A 605 8.67 -11.81 15.23
C GLN A 605 8.29 -13.25 14.86
N PHE A 606 8.36 -14.18 15.81
CA PHE A 606 7.96 -15.58 15.59
C PHE A 606 7.51 -16.24 16.89
N GLY A 607 6.32 -16.85 16.90
CA GLY A 607 5.80 -17.62 18.03
C GLY A 607 5.70 -16.84 19.35
N GLY A 608 5.42 -15.53 19.28
CA GLY A 608 5.41 -14.63 20.43
C GLY A 608 6.80 -14.23 20.95
N HIS A 609 7.87 -14.58 20.25
CA HIS A 609 9.24 -14.25 20.58
C HIS A 609 9.87 -13.31 19.56
N ARG A 610 10.98 -12.65 19.95
CA ARG A 610 11.86 -11.91 19.07
C ARG A 610 13.15 -12.70 18.87
N LEU A 611 13.57 -12.90 17.62
CA LEU A 611 14.73 -13.67 17.22
C LEU A 611 15.71 -12.81 16.46
N ASP A 612 17.00 -12.99 16.76
CA ASP A 612 18.09 -12.33 16.06
C ASP A 612 18.90 -13.36 15.29
N PHE A 613 19.26 -13.05 14.06
CA PHE A 613 20.18 -13.85 13.26
C PHE A 613 20.90 -13.01 12.22
N SER A 614 21.95 -13.55 11.65
CA SER A 614 22.65 -12.91 10.53
C SER A 614 22.95 -13.94 9.44
N VAL A 615 23.08 -13.44 8.22
CA VAL A 615 23.56 -14.20 7.07
C VAL A 615 24.80 -13.48 6.54
N ASP A 616 25.93 -14.18 6.42
CA ASP A 616 27.14 -13.67 5.82
C ASP A 616 27.64 -14.68 4.78
N SER A 617 27.69 -14.25 3.52
CA SER A 617 28.13 -15.11 2.40
C SER A 617 27.38 -16.45 2.38
N GLY A 618 26.06 -16.42 2.55
CA GLY A 618 25.18 -17.59 2.58
C GLY A 618 25.18 -18.37 3.91
N ARG A 619 26.04 -18.04 4.87
CA ARG A 619 26.10 -18.72 6.18
C ARG A 619 25.20 -18.05 7.20
N VAL A 620 24.24 -18.81 7.70
CA VAL A 620 23.33 -18.37 8.75
C VAL A 620 23.97 -18.55 10.13
N LYS A 621 23.92 -17.49 10.95
CA LYS A 621 24.29 -17.53 12.36
C LYS A 621 23.08 -17.04 13.16
N VAL A 622 22.53 -17.92 13.98
CA VAL A 622 21.37 -17.61 14.84
C VAL A 622 21.84 -17.16 16.20
N GLY A 623 21.21 -16.15 16.77
CA GLY A 623 21.42 -15.69 18.12
C GLY A 623 20.86 -16.65 19.17
N VAL A 624 20.37 -16.11 20.27
CA VAL A 624 19.74 -16.93 21.33
C VAL A 624 18.37 -17.42 20.83
N VAL A 625 18.20 -18.75 20.81
CA VAL A 625 16.92 -19.37 20.42
C VAL A 625 16.08 -19.58 21.69
N PRO A 626 14.85 -19.01 21.77
CA PRO A 626 13.99 -19.19 22.91
C PRO A 626 13.59 -20.67 23.13
N HIS A 627 13.24 -21.00 24.37
CA HIS A 627 12.74 -22.32 24.70
C HIS A 627 11.45 -22.63 23.89
N GLY A 628 11.38 -23.82 23.33
CA GLY A 628 10.24 -24.26 22.49
C GLY A 628 10.36 -23.85 21.02
N VAL A 629 11.36 -23.06 20.64
CA VAL A 629 11.64 -22.70 19.25
C VAL A 629 12.78 -23.56 18.70
N ARG A 630 12.64 -24.02 17.46
CA ARG A 630 13.66 -24.71 16.68
C ARG A 630 13.87 -23.95 15.37
N VAL A 631 15.10 -23.56 15.09
CA VAL A 631 15.47 -22.95 13.83
C VAL A 631 16.08 -24.01 12.91
N GLU A 632 15.50 -24.19 11.73
CA GLU A 632 15.99 -25.10 10.69
C GLU A 632 16.68 -24.27 9.61
N ILE A 633 17.95 -24.57 9.35
CA ILE A 633 18.73 -23.91 8.31
C ILE A 633 18.68 -24.79 7.06
N GLY A 634 18.03 -24.25 6.00
CA GLY A 634 18.00 -24.88 4.69
C GLY A 634 19.18 -24.43 3.82
N THR A 635 19.52 -25.26 2.83
CA THR A 635 20.48 -24.93 1.77
C THR A 635 19.74 -24.53 0.50
#